data_cb799da00202bce6dd315fb8db8594d3
#
_entry.id   cb799da00202bce6dd315fb8db8594d3
#
_cell.length_a   1.000
_cell.length_b   1.000
_cell.length_c   1.000
_cell.angle_alpha   90.00
_cell.angle_beta   90.00
_cell.angle_gamma   90.00
#
_symmetry.space_group_name_H-M   'P 1'
#
loop_
_entity.id
_entity.type
_entity.pdbx_description
1 polymer ?
#
loop_
_entity_poly.entity_id
_entity_poly.type
_entity_poly.pdbx_seq_one_letter_code
_entity_poly.pdbx_strand_id
1 'polypeptide(L)'
;MGEKSHRYHPLLISICLAAAIIAIYWPVYKYDFVKYDDGDYVTANTNIQSGLNSRSLGWAFTTNFASNWHPITWLSLMLDYQLFKGWAGGYHLVNVLFHIVNTILLFYVLMRMTGAVWPSAFVAAAFALHPLHVESVAWISERKDVLSTFFWLLTMWAYVKYCRCVAVPATAKRTPGTGLGAKYYYLLAVAFFVLGLMAKPMLVTLPFVLLLLDYWPLQRKFSKWLLIEKIPFFICSFISCVITYIAQQKGGSVVAIKSFGPAIRINNAIVAYIMYIAKMFWPSRLAVLYPHPGDSLSAAKIIICAALLALISVSFIYLGRRRRYFTVGWLWYLGTLVPVIGLVQVGAQAMADRYAYMTLTGLFIIIAFGAKEFAAKWHNRNFILGGLAIVVLTGWTFTAYEQLKYWKDNLSLFGHTLAVTENNPLILEDYANSLGELGQFDQSIEQFKKLLEIEPNSAQVYTNLGCTFLDAGKPQQAIEQFKLAIKYKPDLAQAYYNLAHALRSEDKKEESVSYYMQAVKVKPDYVKAWLDLAITLNELGKYDQAIEAFHKVLELNPGNVYAHGYLGLALGAAGRTDEAIQEIRFVLSVKPDDSEMYRYLGIFLEKKGQIDEAIKAYRTALQINPDEKDVRRLLDAALKKQKSAAGQ
;
A
#
# COMPACT_ATOMS: atom_id res chain seq x y z
N MET A 1 49.19 -13.81 17.71
CA MET A 1 48.07 -14.47 17.02
C MET A 1 46.67 -13.99 17.45
N GLY A 2 46.53 -13.27 18.62
CA GLY A 2 45.21 -12.87 19.15
C GLY A 2 44.50 -11.70 18.46
N GLU A 3 45.19 -10.72 17.90
CA GLU A 3 44.53 -9.54 17.29
C GLU A 3 43.87 -9.76 15.92
N LYS A 4 44.35 -10.68 15.12
CA LYS A 4 43.75 -11.01 13.81
C LYS A 4 42.44 -11.76 13.95
N SER A 5 42.24 -12.60 14.98
CA SER A 5 41.04 -13.37 15.23
C SER A 5 39.80 -12.48 15.51
N HIS A 6 39.98 -11.36 16.25
CA HIS A 6 38.87 -10.46 16.58
C HIS A 6 38.30 -9.63 15.41
N ARG A 7 39.03 -9.50 14.30
CA ARG A 7 38.57 -8.73 13.11
C ARG A 7 37.57 -9.48 12.24
N TYR A 8 37.58 -10.81 12.22
CA TYR A 8 36.75 -11.62 11.34
C TYR A 8 35.35 -11.91 11.91
N HIS A 9 35.17 -11.85 13.25
CA HIS A 9 33.89 -12.14 13.87
C HIS A 9 32.72 -11.27 13.36
N PRO A 10 32.81 -9.93 13.25
CA PRO A 10 31.70 -9.11 12.79
C PRO A 10 31.30 -9.38 11.35
N LEU A 11 32.27 -9.65 10.47
CA LEU A 11 32.00 -9.97 9.06
C LEU A 11 31.28 -11.33 8.93
N LEU A 12 31.77 -12.34 9.64
CA LEU A 12 31.14 -13.66 9.63
C LEU A 12 29.72 -13.61 10.17
N ILE A 13 29.47 -12.89 11.27
CA ILE A 13 28.13 -12.67 11.81
C ILE A 13 27.23 -12.01 10.74
N SER A 14 27.71 -10.97 10.06
CA SER A 14 26.94 -10.29 9.00
C SER A 14 26.59 -11.23 7.84
N ILE A 15 27.53 -12.08 7.42
CA ILE A 15 27.29 -13.09 6.37
C ILE A 15 26.24 -14.11 6.83
N CYS A 16 26.36 -14.62 8.06
CA CYS A 16 25.38 -15.56 8.62
C CYS A 16 23.99 -14.95 8.73
N LEU A 17 23.86 -13.69 9.16
CA LEU A 17 22.59 -12.97 9.23
C LEU A 17 21.96 -12.79 7.84
N ALA A 18 22.76 -12.36 6.86
CA ALA A 18 22.31 -12.23 5.48
C ALA A 18 21.85 -13.57 4.89
N ALA A 19 22.65 -14.63 5.10
CA ALA A 19 22.31 -15.97 4.61
C ALA A 19 21.01 -16.50 5.25
N ALA A 20 20.80 -16.25 6.55
CA ALA A 20 19.57 -16.67 7.25
C ALA A 20 18.33 -15.93 6.72
N ILE A 21 18.43 -14.61 6.46
CA ILE A 21 17.34 -13.83 5.84
C ILE A 21 17.05 -14.36 4.44
N ILE A 22 18.07 -14.57 3.61
CA ILE A 22 17.91 -15.11 2.26
C ILE A 22 17.23 -16.48 2.32
N ALA A 23 17.63 -17.36 3.23
CA ALA A 23 17.03 -18.69 3.37
C ALA A 23 15.54 -18.65 3.70
N ILE A 24 15.09 -17.70 4.55
CA ILE A 24 13.67 -17.52 4.90
C ILE A 24 12.91 -16.90 3.74
N TYR A 25 13.40 -15.77 3.23
CA TYR A 25 12.65 -14.91 2.31
C TYR A 25 12.84 -15.25 0.83
N TRP A 26 13.72 -16.21 0.48
CA TRP A 26 13.94 -16.58 -0.92
C TRP A 26 12.65 -16.85 -1.71
N PRO A 27 11.61 -17.54 -1.18
CA PRO A 27 10.40 -17.85 -1.94
C PRO A 27 9.64 -16.63 -2.49
N VAL A 28 9.84 -15.44 -1.91
CA VAL A 28 9.07 -14.22 -2.29
C VAL A 28 9.27 -13.80 -3.76
N TYR A 29 10.34 -14.26 -4.43
CA TYR A 29 10.53 -13.96 -5.86
C TYR A 29 9.44 -14.54 -6.77
N LYS A 30 8.64 -15.50 -6.24
CA LYS A 30 7.49 -16.12 -6.91
C LYS A 30 6.14 -15.60 -6.43
N TYR A 31 6.13 -14.66 -5.48
CA TYR A 31 4.91 -14.16 -4.89
C TYR A 31 4.30 -13.06 -5.74
N ASP A 32 2.98 -12.97 -5.69
CA ASP A 32 2.20 -11.98 -6.41
C ASP A 32 2.04 -10.67 -5.61
N PHE A 33 1.55 -9.64 -6.28
CA PHE A 33 1.04 -8.46 -5.59
C PHE A 33 -0.21 -8.83 -4.79
N VAL A 34 -0.34 -8.29 -3.57
CA VAL A 34 -1.53 -8.44 -2.75
C VAL A 34 -2.43 -7.21 -2.87
N LYS A 35 -3.71 -7.43 -3.14
CA LYS A 35 -4.67 -6.36 -3.44
C LYS A 35 -5.09 -5.51 -2.24
N TYR A 36 -4.53 -5.76 -1.07
CA TYR A 36 -4.84 -4.98 0.13
C TYR A 36 -4.44 -3.50 -0.03
N ASP A 37 -3.20 -3.21 -0.49
CA ASP A 37 -2.72 -1.87 -0.81
C ASP A 37 -1.88 -1.83 -2.11
N ASP A 38 -1.35 -2.98 -2.60
CA ASP A 38 -0.40 -2.99 -3.73
C ASP A 38 -1.04 -2.50 -5.03
N GLY A 39 -2.39 -2.52 -5.11
CA GLY A 39 -3.14 -1.88 -6.17
C GLY A 39 -2.83 -0.40 -6.28
N ASP A 40 -3.05 0.33 -5.21
CA ASP A 40 -2.83 1.77 -5.12
C ASP A 40 -1.34 2.15 -5.19
N TYR A 41 -0.49 1.28 -4.64
CA TYR A 41 0.94 1.54 -4.57
C TYR A 41 1.67 1.23 -5.87
N VAL A 42 1.20 0.26 -6.69
CA VAL A 42 1.91 -0.18 -7.89
C VAL A 42 0.97 -0.47 -9.07
N THR A 43 0.05 -1.47 -8.93
CA THR A 43 -0.57 -2.10 -10.10
C THR A 43 -1.69 -1.27 -10.75
N ALA A 44 -2.33 -0.36 -10.02
CA ALA A 44 -3.32 0.59 -10.54
C ALA A 44 -2.81 2.05 -10.58
N ASN A 45 -1.55 2.30 -10.18
CA ASN A 45 -1.00 3.66 -10.09
C ASN A 45 -0.19 4.03 -11.33
N THR A 46 -0.82 4.76 -12.26
CA THR A 46 -0.20 5.19 -13.51
C THR A 46 1.01 6.10 -13.32
N ASN A 47 1.10 6.86 -12.20
CA ASN A 47 2.26 7.68 -11.90
C ASN A 47 3.47 6.83 -11.52
N ILE A 48 3.27 5.73 -10.79
CA ILE A 48 4.32 4.75 -10.49
C ILE A 48 4.74 4.01 -11.77
N GLN A 49 3.76 3.59 -12.58
CA GLN A 49 3.99 2.88 -13.84
C GLN A 49 4.69 3.73 -14.91
N SER A 50 4.64 5.05 -14.80
CA SER A 50 5.39 5.95 -15.67
C SER A 50 6.90 5.96 -15.37
N GLY A 51 7.34 5.39 -14.24
CA GLY A 51 8.72 5.39 -13.79
C GLY A 51 9.20 6.79 -13.35
N LEU A 52 10.52 6.94 -13.20
CA LEU A 52 11.16 8.20 -12.82
C LEU A 52 11.26 9.14 -14.02
N ASN A 53 10.44 10.19 -14.03
CA ASN A 53 10.47 11.28 -14.99
C ASN A 53 10.09 12.60 -14.30
N SER A 54 10.22 13.74 -14.96
CA SER A 54 9.96 15.06 -14.34
C SER A 54 8.53 15.21 -13.80
N ARG A 55 7.54 14.64 -14.48
CA ARG A 55 6.12 14.67 -14.07
C ARG A 55 5.88 13.80 -12.82
N SER A 56 6.36 12.56 -12.84
CA SER A 56 6.19 11.63 -11.70
C SER A 56 6.98 12.07 -10.47
N LEU A 57 8.18 12.68 -10.65
CA LEU A 57 8.92 13.32 -9.57
C LEU A 57 8.09 14.43 -8.92
N GLY A 58 7.54 15.36 -9.72
CA GLY A 58 6.67 16.43 -9.20
C GLY A 58 5.47 15.87 -8.44
N TRP A 59 4.81 14.84 -9.00
CA TRP A 59 3.70 14.17 -8.35
C TRP A 59 4.09 13.55 -7.00
N ALA A 60 5.21 12.86 -6.89
CA ALA A 60 5.66 12.22 -5.66
C ALA A 60 5.78 13.20 -4.47
N PHE A 61 6.22 14.44 -4.72
CA PHE A 61 6.39 15.45 -3.67
C PHE A 61 5.11 16.23 -3.35
N THR A 62 4.13 16.25 -4.25
CA THR A 62 2.90 17.06 -4.10
C THR A 62 1.66 16.26 -3.77
N THR A 63 1.70 14.92 -3.94
CA THR A 63 0.54 14.05 -3.76
C THR A 63 0.27 13.70 -2.31
N ASN A 64 -1.03 13.52 -1.99
CA ASN A 64 -1.51 12.86 -0.77
C ASN A 64 -2.22 11.53 -1.12
N PHE A 65 -1.84 10.90 -2.21
CA PHE A 65 -2.44 9.65 -2.66
C PHE A 65 -2.32 8.56 -1.60
N ALA A 66 -3.30 7.66 -1.52
CA ALA A 66 -3.43 6.66 -0.46
C ALA A 66 -3.39 7.26 0.96
N SER A 67 -3.87 8.50 1.15
CA SER A 67 -3.89 9.23 2.43
C SER A 67 -2.52 9.44 3.08
N ASN A 68 -1.43 9.39 2.29
CA ASN A 68 -0.07 9.45 2.77
C ASN A 68 0.79 10.45 1.98
N TRP A 69 1.71 11.12 2.68
CA TRP A 69 2.79 11.89 2.06
C TRP A 69 4.13 11.21 2.35
N HIS A 70 4.63 10.43 1.38
CA HIS A 70 5.88 9.68 1.51
C HIS A 70 6.66 9.63 0.17
N PRO A 71 7.16 10.80 -0.28
CA PRO A 71 7.78 10.94 -1.60
C PRO A 71 8.92 9.95 -1.86
N ILE A 72 9.78 9.67 -0.87
CA ILE A 72 10.91 8.75 -1.04
C ILE A 72 10.43 7.30 -1.29
N THR A 73 9.33 6.90 -0.68
CA THR A 73 8.71 5.59 -0.96
C THR A 73 8.18 5.52 -2.38
N TRP A 74 7.50 6.58 -2.86
CA TRP A 74 7.04 6.67 -4.25
C TRP A 74 8.20 6.57 -5.23
N LEU A 75 9.29 7.32 -5.00
CA LEU A 75 10.48 7.27 -5.85
C LEU A 75 11.12 5.88 -5.88
N SER A 76 11.15 5.18 -4.75
CA SER A 76 11.66 3.81 -4.68
C SER A 76 10.81 2.85 -5.52
N LEU A 77 9.47 2.95 -5.46
CA LEU A 77 8.57 2.10 -6.25
C LEU A 77 8.59 2.44 -7.75
N MET A 78 8.75 3.73 -8.12
CA MET A 78 8.96 4.14 -9.51
C MET A 78 10.24 3.54 -10.10
N LEU A 79 11.32 3.51 -9.30
CA LEU A 79 12.57 2.87 -9.70
C LEU A 79 12.38 1.36 -9.89
N ASP A 80 11.68 0.71 -8.96
CA ASP A 80 11.37 -0.72 -9.09
C ASP A 80 10.55 -0.98 -10.37
N TYR A 81 9.56 -0.14 -10.69
CA TYR A 81 8.80 -0.30 -11.92
C TYR A 81 9.67 -0.16 -13.17
N GLN A 82 10.63 0.76 -13.19
CA GLN A 82 11.59 0.87 -14.31
C GLN A 82 12.42 -0.40 -14.49
N LEU A 83 12.83 -1.02 -13.38
CA LEU A 83 13.71 -2.19 -13.39
C LEU A 83 12.94 -3.49 -13.66
N PHE A 84 11.77 -3.65 -13.05
CA PHE A 84 11.06 -4.93 -12.99
C PHE A 84 9.71 -4.94 -13.70
N LYS A 85 9.19 -3.76 -14.12
CA LYS A 85 7.84 -3.61 -14.71
C LYS A 85 6.77 -4.22 -13.78
N GLY A 86 5.96 -5.15 -14.27
CA GLY A 86 4.92 -5.85 -13.52
C GLY A 86 5.36 -7.12 -12.79
N TRP A 87 6.66 -7.41 -12.70
CA TRP A 87 7.12 -8.59 -11.97
C TRP A 87 7.22 -8.33 -10.46
N ALA A 88 6.21 -8.79 -9.69
CA ALA A 88 6.13 -8.59 -8.25
C ALA A 88 7.36 -9.09 -7.49
N GLY A 89 7.96 -10.21 -7.93
CA GLY A 89 9.15 -10.80 -7.31
C GLY A 89 10.31 -9.82 -7.19
N GLY A 90 10.49 -8.89 -8.15
CA GLY A 90 11.53 -7.86 -8.10
C GLY A 90 11.33 -6.89 -6.92
N TYR A 91 10.09 -6.45 -6.70
CA TYR A 91 9.75 -5.56 -5.58
C TYR A 91 9.94 -6.24 -4.22
N HIS A 92 9.53 -7.49 -4.10
CA HIS A 92 9.77 -8.28 -2.88
C HIS A 92 11.27 -8.41 -2.59
N LEU A 93 12.10 -8.74 -3.59
CA LEU A 93 13.55 -8.87 -3.42
C LEU A 93 14.20 -7.57 -2.96
N VAL A 94 13.72 -6.40 -3.41
CA VAL A 94 14.22 -5.11 -2.92
C VAL A 94 13.86 -4.90 -1.45
N ASN A 95 12.65 -5.29 -0.99
CA ASN A 95 12.31 -5.26 0.43
C ASN A 95 13.25 -6.17 1.26
N VAL A 96 13.51 -7.38 0.78
CA VAL A 96 14.45 -8.31 1.42
C VAL A 96 15.86 -7.73 1.48
N LEU A 97 16.33 -7.08 0.42
CA LEU A 97 17.62 -6.40 0.40
C LEU A 97 17.70 -5.30 1.47
N PHE A 98 16.67 -4.45 1.57
CA PHE A 98 16.61 -3.45 2.65
C PHE A 98 16.61 -4.10 4.02
N HIS A 99 15.90 -5.22 4.21
CA HIS A 99 15.88 -5.93 5.49
C HIS A 99 17.26 -6.50 5.87
N ILE A 100 18.00 -7.06 4.90
CA ILE A 100 19.39 -7.49 5.10
C ILE A 100 20.27 -6.31 5.52
N VAL A 101 20.21 -5.21 4.78
CA VAL A 101 21.00 -4.00 5.07
C VAL A 101 20.65 -3.43 6.44
N ASN A 102 19.37 -3.34 6.78
CA ASN A 102 18.89 -2.89 8.08
C ASN A 102 19.42 -3.76 9.22
N THR A 103 19.36 -5.08 9.06
CA THR A 103 19.89 -6.03 10.05
C THR A 103 21.38 -5.83 10.29
N ILE A 104 22.16 -5.69 9.22
CA ILE A 104 23.61 -5.48 9.30
C ILE A 104 23.93 -4.11 9.91
N LEU A 105 23.22 -3.06 9.52
CA LEU A 105 23.36 -1.72 10.10
C LEU A 105 23.04 -1.73 11.59
N LEU A 106 21.94 -2.36 12.00
CA LEU A 106 21.54 -2.49 13.40
C LEU A 106 22.64 -3.19 14.21
N PHE A 107 23.17 -4.29 13.70
CA PHE A 107 24.30 -5.00 14.33
C PHE A 107 25.50 -4.08 14.53
N TYR A 108 25.96 -3.42 13.46
CA TYR A 108 27.13 -2.55 13.53
C TYR A 108 26.92 -1.32 14.41
N VAL A 109 25.74 -0.68 14.34
CA VAL A 109 25.42 0.49 15.17
C VAL A 109 25.43 0.12 16.65
N LEU A 110 24.75 -0.97 17.04
CA LEU A 110 24.72 -1.44 18.43
C LEU A 110 26.11 -1.88 18.91
N MET A 111 26.82 -2.67 18.12
CA MET A 111 28.17 -3.12 18.44
C MET A 111 29.11 -1.93 18.65
N ARG A 112 29.02 -0.92 17.79
CA ARG A 112 29.87 0.28 17.92
C ARG A 112 29.51 1.13 19.14
N MET A 113 28.23 1.23 19.48
CA MET A 113 27.79 1.99 20.66
C MET A 113 28.14 1.30 21.98
N THR A 114 27.97 -0.02 22.04
CA THR A 114 28.05 -0.79 23.31
C THR A 114 29.38 -1.48 23.52
N GLY A 115 30.19 -1.68 22.47
CA GLY A 115 31.38 -2.54 22.50
C GLY A 115 31.07 -4.04 22.67
N ALA A 116 29.80 -4.45 22.68
CA ALA A 116 29.37 -5.82 22.99
C ALA A 116 28.95 -6.57 21.72
N VAL A 117 29.84 -7.40 21.16
CA VAL A 117 29.59 -8.12 19.88
C VAL A 117 28.40 -9.06 20.00
N TRP A 118 28.38 -10.02 20.93
CA TRP A 118 27.38 -11.07 21.01
C TRP A 118 25.96 -10.59 21.36
N PRO A 119 25.77 -9.69 22.35
CA PRO A 119 24.43 -9.11 22.58
C PRO A 119 23.92 -8.33 21.36
N SER A 120 24.79 -7.57 20.68
CA SER A 120 24.41 -6.86 19.45
C SER A 120 24.05 -7.82 18.30
N ALA A 121 24.78 -8.93 18.19
CA ALA A 121 24.49 -9.99 17.21
C ALA A 121 23.13 -10.64 17.49
N PHE A 122 22.81 -10.94 18.77
CA PHE A 122 21.51 -11.49 19.13
C PHE A 122 20.36 -10.52 18.83
N VAL A 123 20.51 -9.22 19.16
CA VAL A 123 19.48 -8.21 18.83
C VAL A 123 19.25 -8.15 17.32
N ALA A 124 20.33 -8.14 16.53
CA ALA A 124 20.22 -8.13 15.06
C ALA A 124 19.62 -9.43 14.52
N ALA A 125 19.96 -10.59 15.09
CA ALA A 125 19.36 -11.88 14.69
C ALA A 125 17.88 -11.95 15.07
N ALA A 126 17.51 -11.47 16.26
CA ALA A 126 16.11 -11.35 16.67
C ALA A 126 15.32 -10.42 15.71
N PHE A 127 15.89 -9.27 15.36
CA PHE A 127 15.31 -8.39 14.36
C PHE A 127 15.19 -9.06 12.99
N ALA A 128 16.19 -9.82 12.55
CA ALA A 128 16.22 -10.49 11.25
C ALA A 128 15.17 -11.59 11.10
N LEU A 129 14.92 -12.36 12.17
CA LEU A 129 14.27 -13.68 12.11
C LEU A 129 12.91 -13.71 12.81
N HIS A 130 12.49 -12.59 13.44
CA HIS A 130 11.25 -12.58 14.21
C HIS A 130 10.00 -12.58 13.28
N PRO A 131 9.00 -13.46 13.53
CA PRO A 131 7.80 -13.58 12.67
C PRO A 131 6.97 -12.30 12.53
N LEU A 132 6.93 -11.43 13.54
CA LEU A 132 6.26 -10.13 13.47
C LEU A 132 6.85 -9.18 12.43
N HIS A 133 8.04 -9.46 11.90
CA HIS A 133 8.66 -8.64 10.88
C HIS A 133 8.35 -9.09 9.45
N VAL A 134 7.69 -10.26 9.30
CA VAL A 134 7.33 -10.81 7.98
C VAL A 134 6.43 -9.85 7.21
N GLU A 135 5.44 -9.24 7.84
CA GLU A 135 4.53 -8.27 7.21
C GLU A 135 5.32 -7.12 6.58
N SER A 136 6.23 -6.47 7.31
CA SER A 136 7.03 -5.34 6.82
C SER A 136 7.97 -5.71 5.66
N VAL A 137 8.38 -6.98 5.54
CA VAL A 137 9.33 -7.44 4.53
C VAL A 137 8.63 -8.05 3.32
N ALA A 138 7.62 -8.89 3.56
CA ALA A 138 6.91 -9.61 2.51
C ALA A 138 5.92 -8.73 1.76
N TRP A 139 5.31 -7.74 2.40
CA TRP A 139 4.33 -6.86 1.76
C TRP A 139 5.03 -5.74 0.99
N ILE A 140 4.74 -5.64 -0.32
CA ILE A 140 5.38 -4.66 -1.19
C ILE A 140 5.07 -3.22 -0.76
N SER A 141 3.82 -2.93 -0.41
CA SER A 141 3.39 -1.61 0.06
C SER A 141 4.04 -1.17 1.38
N GLU A 142 4.57 -2.12 2.19
CA GLU A 142 5.39 -1.80 3.37
C GLU A 142 6.87 -1.53 3.02
N ARG A 143 7.20 -1.27 1.75
CA ARG A 143 8.46 -0.64 1.34
C ARG A 143 8.79 0.55 2.24
N LYS A 144 7.77 1.28 2.64
CA LYS A 144 7.86 2.41 3.57
C LYS A 144 8.50 2.04 4.91
N ASP A 145 8.29 0.81 5.43
CA ASP A 145 8.89 0.36 6.70
C ASP A 145 10.38 0.06 6.56
N VAL A 146 10.73 -0.79 5.61
CA VAL A 146 12.13 -1.20 5.42
C VAL A 146 13.01 -0.02 4.97
N LEU A 147 12.47 0.87 4.14
CA LEU A 147 13.17 2.06 3.67
C LEU A 147 13.32 3.13 4.77
N SER A 148 12.27 3.40 5.54
CA SER A 148 12.37 4.35 6.64
C SER A 148 13.30 3.85 7.75
N THR A 149 13.30 2.56 8.05
CA THR A 149 14.23 1.94 9.00
C THR A 149 15.66 2.02 8.52
N PHE A 150 15.92 1.90 7.23
CA PHE A 150 17.25 2.14 6.66
C PHE A 150 17.76 3.54 7.00
N PHE A 151 16.95 4.57 6.78
CA PHE A 151 17.31 5.94 7.16
C PHE A 151 17.36 6.17 8.66
N TRP A 152 16.52 5.49 9.45
CA TRP A 152 16.62 5.48 10.91
C TRP A 152 18.00 5.03 11.39
N LEU A 153 18.45 3.90 10.89
CA LEU A 153 19.74 3.32 11.27
C LEU A 153 20.92 4.13 10.75
N LEU A 154 20.83 4.73 9.56
CA LEU A 154 21.83 5.66 9.05
C LEU A 154 21.88 6.95 9.90
N THR A 155 20.74 7.46 10.35
CA THR A 155 20.68 8.59 11.29
C THR A 155 21.39 8.25 12.59
N MET A 156 21.10 7.08 13.18
CA MET A 156 21.78 6.62 14.39
C MET A 156 23.29 6.46 14.16
N TRP A 157 23.69 5.87 13.05
CA TRP A 157 25.11 5.72 12.70
C TRP A 157 25.84 7.07 12.60
N ALA A 158 25.26 8.00 11.87
CA ALA A 158 25.83 9.35 11.70
C ALA A 158 25.87 10.10 13.05
N TYR A 159 24.80 9.97 13.84
CA TYR A 159 24.75 10.56 15.19
C TYR A 159 25.81 9.99 16.13
N VAL A 160 26.04 8.68 16.13
CA VAL A 160 27.10 8.04 16.91
C VAL A 160 28.48 8.54 16.48
N LYS A 161 28.72 8.73 15.19
CA LYS A 161 29.95 9.32 14.66
C LYS A 161 30.13 10.76 15.14
N TYR A 162 29.07 11.58 15.06
CA TYR A 162 29.06 12.94 15.62
C TYR A 162 29.42 12.95 17.09
N CYS A 163 28.80 12.14 17.94
CA CYS A 163 29.06 12.07 19.36
C CYS A 163 30.55 11.73 19.68
N ARG A 164 31.14 10.83 18.88
CA ARG A 164 32.55 10.47 19.03
C ARG A 164 33.48 11.62 18.64
N CYS A 165 33.17 12.38 17.62
CA CYS A 165 33.94 13.56 17.22
C CYS A 165 33.89 14.65 18.31
N VAL A 166 32.74 14.82 18.98
CA VAL A 166 32.58 15.82 20.08
C VAL A 166 33.22 15.38 21.38
N ALA A 167 33.28 14.06 21.65
CA ALA A 167 33.83 13.51 22.90
C ALA A 167 35.37 13.57 23.01
N VAL A 168 36.12 13.99 21.98
CA VAL A 168 37.58 14.15 22.03
C VAL A 168 37.93 15.29 22.99
N PRO A 169 38.71 15.04 24.08
CA PRO A 169 39.05 16.05 25.04
C PRO A 169 39.78 17.24 24.39
N ALA A 170 39.50 18.46 24.88
CA ALA A 170 40.11 19.69 24.37
C ALA A 170 41.67 19.71 24.56
N THR A 171 42.18 18.83 25.42
CA THR A 171 43.62 18.64 25.71
C THR A 171 44.34 17.74 24.70
N ALA A 172 43.62 16.93 23.93
CA ALA A 172 44.23 16.18 22.83
C ALA A 172 44.51 17.14 21.68
N LYS A 173 45.71 17.09 21.07
CA LYS A 173 46.03 17.87 19.86
C LYS A 173 44.88 17.68 18.85
N ARG A 174 44.01 18.70 18.75
CA ARG A 174 42.97 18.72 17.72
C ARG A 174 43.69 18.76 16.39
N THR A 175 43.69 17.64 15.68
CA THR A 175 44.11 17.66 14.29
C THR A 175 43.22 18.64 13.55
N PRO A 176 43.76 19.49 12.65
CA PRO A 176 42.95 20.37 11.81
C PRO A 176 41.88 19.53 11.10
N GLY A 177 40.60 19.76 11.43
CA GLY A 177 39.50 18.97 10.84
C GLY A 177 38.51 18.28 11.81
N THR A 178 38.87 18.15 13.12
CA THR A 178 37.94 17.49 14.08
C THR A 178 36.61 18.24 14.25
N GLY A 179 36.61 19.58 14.15
CA GLY A 179 35.39 20.38 14.20
C GLY A 179 34.53 20.27 12.91
N LEU A 180 35.20 20.17 11.76
CA LEU A 180 34.54 19.95 10.46
C LEU A 180 33.89 18.57 10.38
N GLY A 181 34.56 17.53 10.89
CA GLY A 181 34.02 16.18 10.95
C GLY A 181 32.77 16.07 11.83
N ALA A 182 32.75 16.72 13.01
CA ALA A 182 31.56 16.75 13.85
C ALA A 182 30.35 17.41 13.13
N LYS A 183 30.57 18.59 12.53
CA LYS A 183 29.52 19.29 11.78
C LYS A 183 29.01 18.47 10.60
N TYR A 184 29.90 17.81 9.86
CA TYR A 184 29.55 16.94 8.75
C TYR A 184 28.62 15.80 9.18
N TYR A 185 29.02 15.03 10.22
CA TYR A 185 28.21 13.91 10.68
C TYR A 185 26.88 14.36 11.30
N TYR A 186 26.83 15.53 11.92
CA TYR A 186 25.58 16.09 12.42
C TYR A 186 24.62 16.44 11.29
N LEU A 187 25.08 17.15 10.26
CA LEU A 187 24.26 17.48 9.09
C LEU A 187 23.81 16.23 8.36
N LEU A 188 24.69 15.25 8.24
CA LEU A 188 24.35 13.95 7.63
C LEU A 188 23.26 13.22 8.43
N ALA A 189 23.32 13.27 9.78
CA ALA A 189 22.26 12.70 10.62
C ALA A 189 20.90 13.40 10.41
N VAL A 190 20.90 14.74 10.32
CA VAL A 190 19.68 15.50 10.03
C VAL A 190 19.15 15.16 8.62
N ALA A 191 20.03 15.07 7.62
CA ALA A 191 19.65 14.74 6.25
C ALA A 191 19.01 13.34 6.16
N PHE A 192 19.64 12.31 6.74
CA PHE A 192 19.06 10.97 6.77
C PHE A 192 17.73 10.93 7.53
N PHE A 193 17.62 11.68 8.61
CA PHE A 193 16.38 11.79 9.36
C PHE A 193 15.23 12.36 8.52
N VAL A 194 15.48 13.45 7.79
CA VAL A 194 14.50 14.05 6.88
C VAL A 194 14.10 13.07 5.78
N LEU A 195 15.06 12.40 5.13
CA LEU A 195 14.75 11.36 4.12
C LEU A 195 13.91 10.21 4.71
N GLY A 196 14.20 9.82 5.95
CA GLY A 196 13.42 8.82 6.65
C GLY A 196 11.98 9.25 6.93
N LEU A 197 11.76 10.49 7.37
CA LEU A 197 10.42 11.08 7.54
C LEU A 197 9.65 11.14 6.21
N MET A 198 10.35 11.40 5.11
CA MET A 198 9.81 11.38 3.75
C MET A 198 9.55 9.97 3.21
N ALA A 199 10.06 8.92 3.86
CA ALA A 199 9.74 7.53 3.55
C ALA A 199 8.54 7.02 4.37
N LYS A 200 8.53 7.25 5.70
CA LYS A 200 7.40 6.94 6.60
C LYS A 200 7.43 7.86 7.82
N PRO A 201 6.29 8.44 8.22
CA PRO A 201 6.23 9.37 9.36
C PRO A 201 6.60 8.75 10.73
N MET A 202 6.69 7.43 10.86
CA MET A 202 7.03 6.76 12.12
C MET A 202 8.35 7.22 12.75
N LEU A 203 9.26 7.81 11.96
CA LEU A 203 10.53 8.36 12.46
C LEU A 203 10.36 9.56 13.40
N VAL A 204 9.17 10.13 13.54
CA VAL A 204 8.92 11.26 14.46
C VAL A 204 9.33 10.97 15.90
N THR A 205 9.45 9.70 16.27
CA THR A 205 9.89 9.26 17.60
C THR A 205 11.42 9.16 17.75
N LEU A 206 12.17 9.21 16.65
CA LEU A 206 13.63 9.04 16.68
C LEU A 206 14.37 10.09 17.54
N PRO A 207 13.97 11.38 17.60
CA PRO A 207 14.63 12.34 18.49
C PRO A 207 14.61 11.92 19.96
N PHE A 208 13.51 11.32 20.42
CA PHE A 208 13.42 10.74 21.77
C PHE A 208 14.35 9.53 21.93
N VAL A 209 14.43 8.68 20.91
CA VAL A 209 15.37 7.55 20.92
C VAL A 209 16.82 8.03 20.96
N LEU A 210 17.18 9.10 20.25
CA LEU A 210 18.52 9.68 20.33
C LEU A 210 18.85 10.19 21.75
N LEU A 211 17.86 10.75 22.47
CA LEU A 211 18.04 11.11 23.89
C LEU A 211 18.23 9.87 24.76
N LEU A 212 17.49 8.80 24.51
CA LEU A 212 17.70 7.52 25.21
C LEU A 212 19.10 6.95 24.96
N LEU A 213 19.58 7.03 23.71
CA LEU A 213 20.93 6.59 23.34
C LEU A 213 22.04 7.44 24.02
N ASP A 214 21.82 8.73 24.20
CA ASP A 214 22.73 9.59 24.97
C ASP A 214 22.82 9.14 26.43
N TYR A 215 21.69 8.71 27.03
CA TYR A 215 21.70 8.18 28.40
C TYR A 215 22.36 6.81 28.47
N TRP A 216 22.10 5.91 27.56
CA TRP A 216 22.76 4.62 27.36
C TRP A 216 22.58 4.19 25.87
N PRO A 217 23.62 3.70 25.22
CA PRO A 217 24.95 3.33 25.72
C PRO A 217 26.01 4.45 25.64
N LEU A 218 25.72 5.63 25.07
CA LEU A 218 26.71 6.68 24.83
C LEU A 218 27.16 7.39 26.11
N GLN A 219 26.40 7.30 27.20
CA GLN A 219 26.71 7.83 28.55
C GLN A 219 27.14 9.31 28.53
N ARG A 220 26.51 10.13 27.69
CA ARG A 220 26.76 11.56 27.61
C ARG A 220 26.23 12.26 28.88
N LYS A 221 27.01 13.18 29.44
CA LYS A 221 26.56 14.00 30.57
C LYS A 221 25.40 14.89 30.15
N PHE A 222 24.33 14.93 30.94
CA PHE A 222 23.23 15.81 30.71
C PHE A 222 23.69 17.28 30.71
N SER A 223 23.32 18.01 29.65
CA SER A 223 23.60 19.44 29.54
C SER A 223 22.53 20.08 28.64
N LYS A 224 22.34 21.39 28.74
CA LYS A 224 21.42 22.13 27.88
C LYS A 224 21.74 21.95 26.37
N TRP A 225 22.99 21.80 26.03
CA TRP A 225 23.45 21.60 24.66
C TRP A 225 22.99 20.25 24.09
N LEU A 226 22.88 19.22 24.94
CA LEU A 226 22.32 17.92 24.52
C LEU A 226 20.85 18.02 24.08
N LEU A 227 20.06 18.93 24.65
CA LEU A 227 18.70 19.21 24.23
C LEU A 227 18.68 20.11 22.99
N ILE A 228 19.52 21.16 22.96
CA ILE A 228 19.60 22.10 21.85
C ILE A 228 19.95 21.40 20.54
N GLU A 229 20.88 20.46 20.54
CA GLU A 229 21.25 19.70 19.34
C GLU A 229 20.14 18.78 18.82
N LYS A 230 19.06 18.53 19.58
CA LYS A 230 17.89 17.77 19.13
C LYS A 230 16.79 18.65 18.56
N ILE A 231 16.84 19.99 18.76
CA ILE A 231 15.80 20.92 18.28
C ILE A 231 15.53 20.76 16.78
N PRO A 232 16.52 20.68 15.86
CA PRO A 232 16.26 20.47 14.45
C PRO A 232 15.48 19.19 14.15
N PHE A 233 15.79 18.10 14.86
CA PHE A 233 15.06 16.83 14.72
C PHE A 233 13.61 16.95 15.20
N PHE A 234 13.38 17.62 16.35
CA PHE A 234 12.01 17.87 16.85
C PHE A 234 11.20 18.77 15.93
N ILE A 235 11.80 19.80 15.33
CA ILE A 235 11.14 20.66 14.34
C ILE A 235 10.71 19.84 13.13
N CYS A 236 11.61 19.03 12.55
CA CYS A 236 11.30 18.16 11.43
C CYS A 236 10.21 17.15 11.78
N SER A 237 10.23 16.56 12.99
CA SER A 237 9.16 15.67 13.49
C SER A 237 7.82 16.38 13.55
N PHE A 238 7.78 17.59 14.11
CA PHE A 238 6.55 18.37 14.21
C PHE A 238 5.96 18.69 12.83
N ILE A 239 6.79 19.15 11.90
CA ILE A 239 6.37 19.42 10.51
C ILE A 239 5.81 18.14 9.86
N SER A 240 6.50 17.01 10.03
CA SER A 240 6.03 15.72 9.50
C SER A 240 4.69 15.29 10.11
N CYS A 241 4.49 15.48 11.43
CA CYS A 241 3.20 15.20 12.07
C CYS A 241 2.06 16.03 11.49
N VAL A 242 2.30 17.34 11.26
CA VAL A 242 1.28 18.24 10.66
C VAL A 242 0.94 17.80 9.24
N ILE A 243 1.95 17.55 8.39
CA ILE A 243 1.75 17.09 7.01
C ILE A 243 0.97 15.77 6.99
N THR A 244 1.35 14.81 7.83
CA THR A 244 0.71 13.50 7.91
C THR A 244 -0.76 13.63 8.35
N TYR A 245 -1.03 14.43 9.37
CA TYR A 245 -2.40 14.65 9.85
C TYR A 245 -3.29 15.25 8.75
N ILE A 246 -2.78 16.27 8.02
CA ILE A 246 -3.52 16.88 6.90
C ILE A 246 -3.76 15.87 5.77
N ALA A 247 -2.75 15.08 5.41
CA ALA A 247 -2.87 14.07 4.36
C ALA A 247 -3.93 13.00 4.71
N GLN A 248 -3.88 12.48 5.92
CA GLN A 248 -4.82 11.46 6.39
C GLN A 248 -6.24 11.99 6.60
N GLN A 249 -6.38 13.25 7.04
CA GLN A 249 -7.70 13.89 7.16
C GLN A 249 -8.34 14.08 5.78
N LYS A 250 -7.58 14.59 4.80
CA LYS A 250 -8.07 14.76 3.41
C LYS A 250 -8.44 13.43 2.75
N GLY A 251 -7.70 12.36 3.03
CA GLY A 251 -7.95 11.02 2.51
C GLY A 251 -9.04 10.23 3.26
N GLY A 252 -9.65 10.81 4.32
CA GLY A 252 -10.71 10.15 5.09
C GLY A 252 -10.25 9.01 6.00
N SER A 253 -8.92 8.79 6.15
CA SER A 253 -8.38 7.69 6.94
C SER A 253 -8.42 7.93 8.45
N VAL A 254 -8.59 9.18 8.90
CA VAL A 254 -8.75 9.51 10.32
C VAL A 254 -10.18 9.20 10.75
N VAL A 255 -10.32 8.16 11.57
CA VAL A 255 -11.62 7.76 12.11
C VAL A 255 -12.13 8.86 13.04
N ALA A 256 -13.39 9.28 12.82
CA ALA A 256 -14.01 10.31 13.63
C ALA A 256 -14.03 9.91 15.13
N ILE A 257 -13.91 10.89 16.03
CA ILE A 257 -13.98 10.67 17.48
C ILE A 257 -15.34 10.06 17.86
N LYS A 258 -16.39 10.34 17.06
CA LYS A 258 -17.73 9.77 17.26
C LYS A 258 -17.77 8.24 17.08
N SER A 259 -16.90 7.66 16.21
CA SER A 259 -16.87 6.23 15.98
C SER A 259 -16.09 5.48 17.07
N PHE A 260 -14.94 6.05 17.51
CA PHE A 260 -14.15 5.50 18.61
C PHE A 260 -13.81 6.62 19.59
N GLY A 261 -14.52 6.68 20.69
CA GLY A 261 -14.29 7.66 21.76
C GLY A 261 -12.90 7.50 22.40
N PRO A 262 -12.40 8.55 23.11
CA PRO A 262 -11.07 8.52 23.72
C PRO A 262 -10.85 7.33 24.66
N ALA A 263 -11.87 6.95 25.44
CA ALA A 263 -11.79 5.82 26.35
C ALA A 263 -11.56 4.48 25.61
N ILE A 264 -12.26 4.26 24.48
CA ILE A 264 -12.11 3.06 23.64
C ILE A 264 -10.68 2.97 23.10
N ARG A 265 -10.14 4.09 22.62
CA ARG A 265 -8.77 4.17 22.09
C ARG A 265 -7.71 3.91 23.15
N ILE A 266 -7.87 4.49 24.35
CA ILE A 266 -6.95 4.27 25.47
C ILE A 266 -7.01 2.81 25.93
N ASN A 267 -8.19 2.24 26.06
CA ASN A 267 -8.37 0.83 26.44
C ASN A 267 -7.72 -0.11 25.43
N ASN A 268 -7.94 0.14 24.12
CA ASN A 268 -7.27 -0.62 23.07
C ASN A 268 -5.74 -0.47 23.13
N ALA A 269 -5.21 0.75 23.30
CA ALA A 269 -3.78 0.99 23.39
C ALA A 269 -3.13 0.22 24.54
N ILE A 270 -3.75 0.22 25.75
CA ILE A 270 -3.27 -0.53 26.91
C ILE A 270 -3.18 -2.02 26.60
N VAL A 271 -4.23 -2.58 25.99
CA VAL A 271 -4.27 -3.99 25.62
C VAL A 271 -3.22 -4.29 24.53
N ALA A 272 -3.11 -3.44 23.52
CA ALA A 272 -2.17 -3.60 22.40
C ALA A 272 -0.71 -3.63 22.87
N TYR A 273 -0.30 -2.77 23.82
CA TYR A 273 1.05 -2.83 24.39
C TYR A 273 1.38 -4.21 24.97
N ILE A 274 0.47 -4.81 25.70
CA ILE A 274 0.69 -6.16 26.27
C ILE A 274 0.63 -7.23 25.19
N MET A 275 -0.26 -7.08 24.20
CA MET A 275 -0.37 -8.06 23.11
C MET A 275 0.88 -8.11 22.23
N TYR A 276 1.55 -6.98 21.96
CA TYR A 276 2.85 -6.99 21.26
C TYR A 276 3.92 -7.75 22.03
N ILE A 277 3.98 -7.58 23.37
CA ILE A 277 4.89 -8.36 24.21
C ILE A 277 4.54 -9.84 24.14
N ALA A 278 3.26 -10.20 24.26
CA ALA A 278 2.84 -11.59 24.17
C ALA A 278 3.20 -12.21 22.81
N LYS A 279 2.94 -11.51 21.71
CA LYS A 279 3.29 -11.95 20.34
C LYS A 279 4.79 -11.98 20.09
N MET A 280 5.60 -11.15 20.77
CA MET A 280 7.06 -11.22 20.71
C MET A 280 7.56 -12.56 21.26
N PHE A 281 7.00 -13.05 22.38
CA PHE A 281 7.41 -14.34 22.95
C PHE A 281 6.75 -15.52 22.25
N TRP A 282 5.49 -15.38 21.87
CA TRP A 282 4.69 -16.44 21.23
C TRP A 282 3.98 -15.89 19.98
N PRO A 283 4.69 -15.83 18.83
CA PRO A 283 4.18 -15.25 17.60
C PRO A 283 3.21 -16.20 16.88
N SER A 284 2.00 -16.30 17.38
CA SER A 284 0.90 -17.08 16.81
C SER A 284 -0.27 -16.19 16.38
N ARG A 285 -1.11 -16.70 15.48
CA ARG A 285 -2.29 -16.00 14.96
C ARG A 285 -1.91 -14.58 14.44
N LEU A 286 -0.86 -14.52 13.63
CA LEU A 286 -0.44 -13.28 12.98
C LEU A 286 -1.36 -13.03 11.78
N ALA A 287 -1.82 -11.78 11.61
CA ALA A 287 -2.82 -11.42 10.61
C ALA A 287 -2.52 -10.05 10.00
N VAL A 288 -2.86 -9.85 8.73
CA VAL A 288 -2.68 -8.56 8.05
C VAL A 288 -3.59 -7.46 8.65
N LEU A 289 -4.74 -7.84 9.19
CA LEU A 289 -5.68 -6.95 9.86
C LEU A 289 -6.24 -7.59 11.13
N TYR A 290 -6.04 -6.93 12.25
CA TYR A 290 -6.70 -7.25 13.52
C TYR A 290 -7.86 -6.26 13.69
N PRO A 291 -9.14 -6.69 13.60
CA PRO A 291 -10.28 -5.80 13.72
C PRO A 291 -10.27 -5.05 15.06
N HIS A 292 -10.64 -3.77 15.02
CA HIS A 292 -10.75 -2.98 16.25
C HIS A 292 -11.94 -3.48 17.07
N PRO A 293 -11.74 -3.88 18.35
CA PRO A 293 -12.79 -4.49 19.17
C PRO A 293 -13.91 -3.51 19.58
N GLY A 294 -13.77 -2.21 19.34
CA GLY A 294 -14.75 -1.22 19.77
C GLY A 294 -14.98 -1.27 21.29
N ASP A 295 -16.24 -1.39 21.68
CA ASP A 295 -16.68 -1.49 23.08
C ASP A 295 -16.67 -2.93 23.62
N SER A 296 -16.28 -3.93 22.83
CA SER A 296 -16.34 -5.34 23.22
C SER A 296 -15.22 -5.81 24.16
N LEU A 297 -14.25 -4.94 24.47
CA LEU A 297 -13.18 -5.26 25.42
C LEU A 297 -13.72 -5.40 26.83
N SER A 298 -13.54 -6.59 27.43
CA SER A 298 -13.95 -6.79 28.82
C SER A 298 -13.13 -5.93 29.78
N ALA A 299 -13.79 -5.37 30.79
CA ALA A 299 -13.13 -4.57 31.82
C ALA A 299 -12.01 -5.33 32.53
N ALA A 300 -12.19 -6.64 32.77
CA ALA A 300 -11.19 -7.50 33.38
C ALA A 300 -9.90 -7.55 32.53
N LYS A 301 -10.03 -7.71 31.20
CA LYS A 301 -8.85 -7.71 30.28
C LYS A 301 -8.11 -6.37 30.33
N ILE A 302 -8.84 -5.26 30.33
CA ILE A 302 -8.25 -3.93 30.38
C ILE A 302 -7.50 -3.72 31.70
N ILE A 303 -8.11 -4.07 32.84
CA ILE A 303 -7.50 -3.93 34.18
C ILE A 303 -6.25 -4.81 34.31
N ILE A 304 -6.30 -6.06 33.86
CA ILE A 304 -5.15 -6.97 33.89
C ILE A 304 -4.02 -6.42 33.03
N CYS A 305 -4.30 -5.98 31.80
CA CYS A 305 -3.28 -5.41 30.92
C CYS A 305 -2.70 -4.11 31.49
N ALA A 306 -3.52 -3.24 32.09
CA ALA A 306 -3.07 -2.02 32.75
C ALA A 306 -2.15 -2.31 33.95
N ALA A 307 -2.54 -3.26 34.80
CA ALA A 307 -1.74 -3.69 35.93
C ALA A 307 -0.39 -4.30 35.50
N LEU A 308 -0.38 -5.15 34.48
CA LEU A 308 0.83 -5.71 33.90
C LEU A 308 1.73 -4.63 33.32
N LEU A 309 1.17 -3.69 32.52
CA LEU A 309 1.91 -2.60 31.92
C LEU A 309 2.55 -1.69 33.00
N ALA A 310 1.81 -1.38 34.07
CA ALA A 310 2.30 -0.62 35.22
C ALA A 310 3.41 -1.38 35.95
N LEU A 311 3.22 -2.65 36.25
CA LEU A 311 4.19 -3.50 36.95
C LEU A 311 5.50 -3.59 36.15
N ILE A 312 5.43 -3.87 34.84
CA ILE A 312 6.60 -3.96 33.96
C ILE A 312 7.31 -2.59 33.91
N SER A 313 6.55 -1.49 33.77
CA SER A 313 7.11 -0.14 33.72
C SER A 313 7.85 0.22 35.01
N VAL A 314 7.23 0.00 36.17
CA VAL A 314 7.88 0.25 37.46
C VAL A 314 9.12 -0.62 37.63
N SER A 315 9.04 -1.91 37.26
CA SER A 315 10.15 -2.85 37.37
C SER A 315 11.33 -2.41 36.51
N PHE A 316 11.13 -2.07 35.24
CA PHE A 316 12.21 -1.69 34.34
C PHE A 316 12.78 -0.29 34.62
N ILE A 317 11.97 0.64 35.15
CA ILE A 317 12.48 1.93 35.63
C ILE A 317 13.32 1.73 36.91
N TYR A 318 12.87 0.88 37.86
CA TYR A 318 13.60 0.58 39.08
C TYR A 318 14.93 -0.15 38.79
N LEU A 319 14.88 -1.21 37.99
CA LEU A 319 16.09 -1.93 37.55
C LEU A 319 17.04 -1.02 36.76
N GLY A 320 16.48 -0.11 35.98
CA GLY A 320 17.23 0.87 35.20
C GLY A 320 18.05 1.86 36.00
N ARG A 321 17.77 2.04 37.29
CA ARG A 321 18.65 2.82 38.22
C ARG A 321 20.04 2.20 38.35
N ARG A 322 20.13 0.89 38.29
CA ARG A 322 21.39 0.14 38.33
C ARG A 322 21.90 -0.25 36.95
N ARG A 323 20.97 -0.51 35.99
CA ARG A 323 21.24 -1.08 34.67
C ARG A 323 20.44 -0.31 33.62
N ARG A 324 21.02 0.75 33.08
CA ARG A 324 20.36 1.74 32.21
C ARG A 324 19.68 1.16 30.98
N TYR A 325 20.14 0.01 30.47
CA TYR A 325 19.55 -0.64 29.30
C TYR A 325 18.08 -1.09 29.53
N PHE A 326 17.67 -1.38 30.77
CA PHE A 326 16.26 -1.68 31.07
C PHE A 326 15.37 -0.46 30.79
N THR A 327 15.72 0.70 31.31
CA THR A 327 14.94 1.93 31.07
C THR A 327 14.96 2.32 29.60
N VAL A 328 16.13 2.24 28.93
CA VAL A 328 16.26 2.63 27.52
C VAL A 328 15.46 1.71 26.63
N GLY A 329 15.60 0.40 26.79
CA GLY A 329 14.83 -0.56 25.97
C GLY A 329 13.33 -0.46 26.19
N TRP A 330 12.89 -0.24 27.44
CA TRP A 330 11.48 -0.08 27.76
C TRP A 330 10.87 1.20 27.19
N LEU A 331 11.53 2.34 27.40
CA LEU A 331 11.08 3.62 26.87
C LEU A 331 11.17 3.68 25.33
N TRP A 332 12.14 2.98 24.73
CA TRP A 332 12.18 2.77 23.28
C TRP A 332 10.92 2.06 22.82
N TYR A 333 10.59 0.90 23.40
CA TYR A 333 9.40 0.13 23.05
C TYR A 333 8.12 0.95 23.21
N LEU A 334 7.90 1.57 24.37
CA LEU A 334 6.71 2.37 24.62
C LEU A 334 6.63 3.58 23.67
N GLY A 335 7.72 4.34 23.56
CA GLY A 335 7.74 5.60 22.83
C GLY A 335 7.59 5.43 21.32
N THR A 336 8.19 4.39 20.75
CA THR A 336 8.11 4.16 19.30
C THR A 336 6.74 3.62 18.85
N LEU A 337 5.95 3.03 19.74
CA LEU A 337 4.56 2.63 19.45
C LEU A 337 3.55 3.78 19.55
N VAL A 338 3.85 4.87 20.26
CA VAL A 338 2.89 5.99 20.47
C VAL A 338 2.20 6.47 19.19
N PRO A 339 2.87 6.68 18.06
CA PRO A 339 2.22 7.17 16.84
C PRO A 339 1.21 6.19 16.23
N VAL A 340 1.32 4.90 16.53
CA VAL A 340 0.59 3.82 15.84
C VAL A 340 -0.21 2.91 16.76
N ILE A 341 -0.16 3.14 18.08
CA ILE A 341 -0.87 2.31 19.08
C ILE A 341 -2.38 2.54 19.12
N GLY A 342 -2.91 3.49 18.31
CA GLY A 342 -4.34 3.78 18.23
C GLY A 342 -4.82 4.93 19.10
N LEU A 343 -3.94 5.73 19.73
CA LEU A 343 -4.33 6.98 20.42
C LEU A 343 -4.90 7.99 19.44
N VAL A 344 -4.27 8.13 18.26
CA VAL A 344 -4.87 8.70 17.05
C VAL A 344 -5.24 7.53 16.16
N GLN A 345 -6.54 7.24 16.05
CA GLN A 345 -7.00 6.08 15.27
C GLN A 345 -6.96 6.40 13.79
N VAL A 346 -6.20 5.60 13.06
CA VAL A 346 -6.09 5.60 11.61
C VAL A 346 -6.46 4.20 11.11
N GLY A 347 -7.49 4.11 10.27
CA GLY A 347 -8.02 2.83 9.81
C GLY A 347 -8.83 2.06 10.89
N ALA A 348 -9.22 0.83 10.55
CA ALA A 348 -10.11 -0.01 11.34
C ALA A 348 -9.38 -1.05 12.23
N GLN A 349 -8.05 -1.03 12.24
CA GLN A 349 -7.24 -2.02 12.97
C GLN A 349 -7.01 -1.64 14.44
N ALA A 350 -7.03 -2.67 15.33
CA ALA A 350 -6.63 -2.55 16.73
C ALA A 350 -5.11 -2.47 16.91
N MET A 351 -4.38 -3.21 16.10
CA MET A 351 -2.93 -3.30 16.03
C MET A 351 -2.51 -3.82 14.65
N ALA A 352 -1.21 -3.79 14.32
CA ALA A 352 -0.66 -4.39 13.11
C ALA A 352 0.75 -4.92 13.37
N ASP A 353 1.09 -6.07 12.82
CA ASP A 353 2.39 -6.72 13.07
C ASP A 353 3.55 -5.84 12.57
N ARG A 354 3.36 -5.11 11.47
CA ARG A 354 4.33 -4.14 10.92
C ARG A 354 4.76 -3.03 11.88
N TYR A 355 3.93 -2.67 12.86
CA TYR A 355 4.32 -1.67 13.87
C TYR A 355 5.38 -2.18 14.84
N ALA A 356 5.59 -3.51 14.89
CA ALA A 356 6.62 -4.14 15.69
C ALA A 356 8.03 -4.01 15.09
N TYR A 357 8.16 -3.69 13.79
CA TYR A 357 9.40 -3.81 13.03
C TYR A 357 10.61 -3.12 13.68
N MET A 358 10.48 -1.89 14.15
CA MET A 358 11.57 -1.20 14.86
C MET A 358 11.36 -1.13 16.38
N THR A 359 10.12 -1.29 16.84
CA THR A 359 9.76 -1.09 18.25
C THR A 359 10.26 -2.22 19.14
N LEU A 360 10.26 -3.46 18.66
CA LEU A 360 10.76 -4.62 19.42
C LEU A 360 12.26 -4.58 19.67
N THR A 361 13.03 -3.79 18.94
CA THR A 361 14.47 -3.61 19.15
C THR A 361 14.78 -3.23 20.60
N GLY A 362 13.93 -2.39 21.21
CA GLY A 362 14.07 -2.02 22.63
C GLY A 362 13.97 -3.22 23.57
N LEU A 363 13.00 -4.11 23.34
CA LEU A 363 12.82 -5.32 24.14
C LEU A 363 13.94 -6.34 23.87
N PHE A 364 14.38 -6.48 22.64
CA PHE A 364 15.52 -7.36 22.30
C PHE A 364 16.81 -6.88 22.99
N ILE A 365 17.01 -5.57 23.13
CA ILE A 365 18.13 -5.01 23.91
C ILE A 365 18.02 -5.45 25.38
N ILE A 366 16.85 -5.33 26.01
CA ILE A 366 16.63 -5.76 27.39
C ILE A 366 16.99 -7.24 27.56
N ILE A 367 16.49 -8.10 26.67
CA ILE A 367 16.71 -9.55 26.71
C ILE A 367 18.21 -9.85 26.55
N ALA A 368 18.85 -9.32 25.52
CA ALA A 368 20.24 -9.63 25.18
C ALA A 368 21.24 -9.19 26.27
N PHE A 369 21.10 -7.96 26.76
CA PHE A 369 21.99 -7.42 27.78
C PHE A 369 21.66 -7.95 29.17
N GLY A 370 20.35 -8.17 29.45
CA GLY A 370 19.88 -8.79 30.69
C GLY A 370 20.34 -10.22 30.83
N ALA A 371 20.23 -11.04 29.81
CA ALA A 371 20.69 -12.43 29.78
C ALA A 371 22.22 -12.52 30.00
N LYS A 372 22.99 -11.67 29.30
CA LYS A 372 24.44 -11.59 29.48
C LYS A 372 24.82 -11.32 30.94
N GLU A 373 24.10 -10.42 31.57
CA GLU A 373 24.41 -10.03 32.95
C GLU A 373 23.92 -11.08 33.98
N PHE A 374 22.71 -11.61 33.79
CA PHE A 374 22.16 -12.66 34.65
C PHE A 374 23.07 -13.90 34.69
N ALA A 375 23.57 -14.30 33.52
CA ALA A 375 24.45 -15.44 33.37
C ALA A 375 25.92 -15.11 33.71
N ALA A 376 26.27 -13.88 34.16
CA ALA A 376 27.66 -13.45 34.35
C ALA A 376 28.47 -14.35 35.26
N LYS A 377 27.81 -14.97 36.28
CA LYS A 377 28.45 -15.86 37.26
C LYS A 377 28.44 -17.34 36.86
N TRP A 378 27.80 -17.71 35.74
CA TRP A 378 27.71 -19.11 35.32
C TRP A 378 29.00 -19.60 34.68
N HIS A 379 29.45 -20.80 35.05
CA HIS A 379 30.68 -21.37 34.54
C HIS A 379 30.70 -21.53 33.01
N ASN A 380 29.60 -22.04 32.42
CA ASN A 380 29.48 -22.29 30.99
C ASN A 380 28.57 -21.28 30.28
N ARG A 381 28.50 -20.03 30.76
CA ARG A 381 27.55 -19.01 30.29
C ARG A 381 27.47 -18.85 28.77
N ASN A 382 28.61 -18.85 28.09
CA ASN A 382 28.67 -18.62 26.64
C ASN A 382 28.03 -19.82 25.89
N PHE A 383 28.25 -21.03 26.36
CA PHE A 383 27.65 -22.24 25.78
C PHE A 383 26.13 -22.28 26.04
N ILE A 384 25.69 -22.01 27.25
CA ILE A 384 24.30 -22.02 27.66
C ILE A 384 23.52 -20.91 26.91
N LEU A 385 24.00 -19.67 26.92
CA LEU A 385 23.35 -18.57 26.22
C LEU A 385 23.36 -18.75 24.71
N GLY A 386 24.44 -19.31 24.15
CA GLY A 386 24.54 -19.63 22.73
C GLY A 386 23.52 -20.71 22.33
N GLY A 387 23.43 -21.79 23.11
CA GLY A 387 22.45 -22.86 22.87
C GLY A 387 21.01 -22.35 22.98
N LEU A 388 20.69 -21.56 24.02
CA LEU A 388 19.35 -20.97 24.16
C LEU A 388 19.02 -20.01 23.00
N ALA A 389 19.96 -19.18 22.60
CA ALA A 389 19.79 -18.27 21.45
C ALA A 389 19.51 -19.07 20.18
N ILE A 390 20.25 -20.15 19.91
CA ILE A 390 20.02 -21.01 18.74
C ILE A 390 18.60 -21.58 18.78
N VAL A 391 18.16 -22.14 19.90
CA VAL A 391 16.80 -22.73 20.04
C VAL A 391 15.72 -21.67 19.74
N VAL A 392 15.80 -20.49 20.36
CA VAL A 392 14.81 -19.42 20.19
C VAL A 392 14.81 -18.92 18.74
N LEU A 393 16.00 -18.62 18.19
CA LEU A 393 16.11 -18.10 16.82
C LEU A 393 15.66 -19.13 15.78
N THR A 394 15.95 -20.43 16.00
CA THR A 394 15.45 -21.50 15.09
C THR A 394 13.93 -21.60 15.15
N GLY A 395 13.33 -21.53 16.35
CA GLY A 395 11.86 -21.50 16.49
C GLY A 395 11.24 -20.31 15.76
N TRP A 396 11.79 -19.11 15.94
CA TRP A 396 11.32 -17.92 15.21
C TRP A 396 11.54 -18.02 13.69
N THR A 397 12.67 -18.56 13.24
CA THR A 397 12.95 -18.81 11.82
C THR A 397 11.89 -19.72 11.19
N PHE A 398 11.56 -20.82 11.87
CA PHE A 398 10.52 -21.74 11.39
C PHE A 398 9.16 -21.04 11.32
N THR A 399 8.76 -20.34 12.39
CA THR A 399 7.48 -19.62 12.43
C THR A 399 7.44 -18.49 11.40
N ALA A 400 8.55 -17.76 11.18
CA ALA A 400 8.63 -16.73 10.16
C ALA A 400 8.48 -17.30 8.74
N TYR A 401 9.12 -18.46 8.48
CA TYR A 401 8.99 -19.15 7.20
C TYR A 401 7.55 -19.63 6.94
N GLU A 402 6.87 -20.18 7.96
CA GLU A 402 5.46 -20.56 7.86
C GLU A 402 4.56 -19.33 7.63
N GLN A 403 4.80 -18.24 8.38
CA GLN A 403 4.03 -17.00 8.23
C GLN A 403 4.23 -16.38 6.83
N LEU A 404 5.43 -16.51 6.27
CA LEU A 404 5.75 -15.97 4.94
C LEU A 404 4.87 -16.60 3.84
N LYS A 405 4.53 -17.88 3.95
CA LYS A 405 3.72 -18.60 2.95
C LYS A 405 2.34 -17.98 2.75
N TYR A 406 1.79 -17.32 3.76
CA TYR A 406 0.49 -16.67 3.68
C TYR A 406 0.53 -15.39 2.82
N TRP A 407 1.70 -14.79 2.60
CA TRP A 407 1.89 -13.60 1.77
C TRP A 407 2.06 -13.89 0.27
N LYS A 408 1.84 -15.14 -0.15
CA LYS A 408 2.07 -15.59 -1.51
C LYS A 408 1.09 -14.96 -2.51
N ASP A 409 -0.19 -14.88 -2.15
CA ASP A 409 -1.28 -14.37 -2.96
C ASP A 409 -2.46 -13.92 -2.07
N ASN A 410 -3.47 -13.29 -2.68
CA ASN A 410 -4.64 -12.78 -1.97
C ASN A 410 -5.39 -13.86 -1.19
N LEU A 411 -5.63 -15.02 -1.81
CA LEU A 411 -6.41 -16.09 -1.16
C LEU A 411 -5.70 -16.67 0.04
N SER A 412 -4.39 -16.88 -0.05
CA SER A 412 -3.58 -17.35 1.06
C SER A 412 -3.58 -16.37 2.23
N LEU A 413 -3.42 -15.06 1.93
CA LEU A 413 -3.35 -14.01 2.94
C LEU A 413 -4.69 -13.79 3.64
N PHE A 414 -5.75 -13.59 2.86
CA PHE A 414 -7.07 -13.31 3.40
C PHE A 414 -7.69 -14.53 4.07
N GLY A 415 -7.54 -15.72 3.46
CA GLY A 415 -8.01 -16.99 4.04
C GLY A 415 -7.35 -17.28 5.38
N HIS A 416 -6.03 -17.10 5.50
CA HIS A 416 -5.33 -17.22 6.79
C HIS A 416 -5.82 -16.19 7.81
N THR A 417 -5.96 -14.92 7.39
CA THR A 417 -6.43 -13.86 8.28
C THR A 417 -7.82 -14.18 8.85
N LEU A 418 -8.74 -14.65 8.02
CA LEU A 418 -10.08 -15.07 8.46
C LEU A 418 -10.04 -16.29 9.40
N ALA A 419 -9.09 -17.20 9.20
CA ALA A 419 -8.93 -18.37 10.08
C ALA A 419 -8.41 -18.02 11.49
N VAL A 420 -7.71 -16.88 11.65
CA VAL A 420 -7.08 -16.48 12.92
C VAL A 420 -7.71 -15.26 13.58
N THR A 421 -8.65 -14.59 12.91
CA THR A 421 -9.41 -13.44 13.44
C THR A 421 -10.90 -13.73 13.43
N GLU A 422 -11.65 -13.06 14.29
CA GLU A 422 -13.11 -13.14 14.36
C GLU A 422 -13.72 -11.80 13.92
N ASN A 423 -14.90 -11.84 13.31
CA ASN A 423 -15.66 -10.65 12.91
C ASN A 423 -14.82 -9.64 12.10
N ASN A 424 -14.27 -10.11 10.98
CA ASN A 424 -13.40 -9.31 10.11
C ASN A 424 -14.07 -9.04 8.74
N PRO A 425 -15.06 -8.13 8.69
CA PRO A 425 -15.85 -7.89 7.50
C PRO A 425 -15.00 -7.38 6.33
N LEU A 426 -14.00 -6.53 6.59
CA LEU A 426 -13.13 -5.99 5.53
C LEU A 426 -12.38 -7.11 4.80
N ILE A 427 -11.73 -8.00 5.56
CA ILE A 427 -10.99 -9.12 4.94
C ILE A 427 -11.93 -10.15 4.32
N LEU A 428 -13.13 -10.33 4.86
CA LEU A 428 -14.14 -11.20 4.27
C LEU A 428 -14.62 -10.68 2.91
N GLU A 429 -14.78 -9.36 2.78
CA GLU A 429 -15.09 -8.70 1.50
C GLU A 429 -13.96 -8.88 0.50
N ASP A 430 -12.71 -8.59 0.88
CA ASP A 430 -11.53 -8.75 0.02
C ASP A 430 -11.31 -10.20 -0.41
N TYR A 431 -11.57 -11.16 0.49
CA TYR A 431 -11.50 -12.59 0.19
C TYR A 431 -12.57 -13.00 -0.82
N ALA A 432 -13.83 -12.57 -0.61
CA ALA A 432 -14.92 -12.84 -1.52
C ALA A 432 -14.67 -12.25 -2.91
N ASN A 433 -14.20 -10.99 -2.99
CA ASN A 433 -13.81 -10.35 -4.26
C ASN A 433 -12.70 -11.14 -4.97
N SER A 434 -11.67 -11.57 -4.23
CA SER A 434 -10.54 -12.34 -4.79
C SER A 434 -10.98 -13.71 -5.35
N LEU A 435 -11.94 -14.37 -4.68
CA LEU A 435 -12.55 -15.60 -5.19
C LEU A 435 -13.30 -15.36 -6.52
N GLY A 436 -14.07 -14.25 -6.58
CA GLY A 436 -14.81 -13.87 -7.79
C GLY A 436 -13.88 -13.62 -8.98
N GLU A 437 -12.79 -12.88 -8.79
CA GLU A 437 -11.78 -12.60 -9.82
C GLU A 437 -11.09 -13.85 -10.37
N LEU A 438 -10.96 -14.90 -9.56
CA LEU A 438 -10.44 -16.19 -9.98
C LEU A 438 -11.50 -17.14 -10.57
N GLY A 439 -12.75 -16.64 -10.79
CA GLY A 439 -13.84 -17.42 -11.34
C GLY A 439 -14.46 -18.42 -10.36
N GLN A 440 -14.10 -18.36 -9.06
CA GLN A 440 -14.65 -19.23 -8.01
C GLN A 440 -15.96 -18.62 -7.47
N PHE A 441 -16.93 -18.40 -8.37
CA PHE A 441 -18.13 -17.61 -8.09
C PHE A 441 -18.99 -18.16 -6.97
N ASP A 442 -19.20 -19.48 -6.90
CA ASP A 442 -20.06 -20.07 -5.85
C ASP A 442 -19.44 -19.88 -4.45
N GLN A 443 -18.12 -19.98 -4.32
CA GLN A 443 -17.42 -19.70 -3.07
C GLN A 443 -17.49 -18.21 -2.72
N SER A 444 -17.28 -17.32 -3.70
CA SER A 444 -17.42 -15.88 -3.52
C SER A 444 -18.81 -15.49 -3.01
N ILE A 445 -19.86 -16.02 -3.64
CA ILE A 445 -21.27 -15.82 -3.24
C ILE A 445 -21.49 -16.28 -1.78
N GLU A 446 -20.95 -17.43 -1.39
CA GLU A 446 -21.03 -17.91 -0.02
C GLU A 446 -20.40 -16.96 0.98
N GLN A 447 -19.22 -16.42 0.66
CA GLN A 447 -18.54 -15.48 1.56
C GLN A 447 -19.29 -14.14 1.64
N PHE A 448 -19.83 -13.62 0.54
CA PHE A 448 -20.69 -12.43 0.59
C PHE A 448 -21.97 -12.66 1.40
N LYS A 449 -22.58 -13.85 1.36
CA LYS A 449 -23.73 -14.17 2.22
C LYS A 449 -23.35 -14.17 3.69
N LYS A 450 -22.19 -14.74 4.07
CA LYS A 450 -21.65 -14.65 5.44
C LYS A 450 -21.40 -13.20 5.86
N LEU A 451 -20.91 -12.37 4.94
CA LEU A 451 -20.70 -10.95 5.20
C LEU A 451 -22.03 -10.22 5.46
N LEU A 452 -23.09 -10.57 4.73
CA LEU A 452 -24.43 -10.04 4.96
C LEU A 452 -25.07 -10.49 6.28
N GLU A 453 -24.62 -11.62 6.87
CA GLU A 453 -25.02 -12.01 8.23
C GLU A 453 -24.42 -11.03 9.28
N ILE A 454 -23.22 -10.50 8.99
CA ILE A 454 -22.53 -9.52 9.86
C ILE A 454 -23.06 -8.09 9.59
N GLU A 455 -23.24 -7.75 8.31
CA GLU A 455 -23.64 -6.41 7.85
C GLU A 455 -24.90 -6.48 6.96
N PRO A 456 -26.10 -6.77 7.53
CA PRO A 456 -27.30 -7.08 6.75
C PRO A 456 -27.85 -5.91 5.92
N ASN A 457 -27.41 -4.69 6.17
CA ASN A 457 -27.86 -3.49 5.46
C ASN A 457 -26.76 -2.83 4.61
N SER A 458 -25.66 -3.54 4.34
CA SER A 458 -24.53 -3.00 3.58
C SER A 458 -24.85 -2.96 2.07
N ALA A 459 -25.18 -1.78 1.57
CA ALA A 459 -25.43 -1.58 0.14
C ALA A 459 -24.21 -1.92 -0.73
N GLN A 460 -23.00 -1.73 -0.21
CA GLN A 460 -21.77 -2.08 -0.92
C GLN A 460 -21.67 -3.60 -1.10
N VAL A 461 -21.93 -4.37 -0.04
CA VAL A 461 -21.88 -5.84 -0.09
C VAL A 461 -22.92 -6.40 -1.07
N TYR A 462 -24.15 -5.86 -1.06
CA TYR A 462 -25.16 -6.23 -2.05
C TYR A 462 -24.71 -5.89 -3.48
N THR A 463 -24.03 -4.75 -3.68
CA THR A 463 -23.50 -4.37 -4.99
C THR A 463 -22.43 -5.35 -5.46
N ASN A 464 -21.48 -5.72 -4.61
CA ASN A 464 -20.39 -6.65 -4.94
C ASN A 464 -20.95 -8.06 -5.20
N LEU A 465 -21.89 -8.53 -4.37
CA LEU A 465 -22.58 -9.79 -4.57
C LEU A 465 -23.34 -9.82 -5.91
N GLY A 466 -24.00 -8.70 -6.25
CA GLY A 466 -24.67 -8.53 -7.55
C GLY A 466 -23.68 -8.61 -8.72
N CYS A 467 -22.52 -7.98 -8.62
CA CYS A 467 -21.45 -8.11 -9.62
C CYS A 467 -21.00 -9.57 -9.77
N THR A 468 -20.75 -10.27 -8.65
CA THR A 468 -20.38 -11.70 -8.67
C THR A 468 -21.45 -12.57 -9.35
N PHE A 469 -22.74 -12.29 -9.12
CA PHE A 469 -23.82 -12.99 -9.83
C PHE A 469 -23.80 -12.71 -11.34
N LEU A 470 -23.51 -11.46 -11.77
CA LEU A 470 -23.37 -11.14 -13.19
C LEU A 470 -22.23 -11.92 -13.83
N ASP A 471 -21.06 -11.90 -13.20
CA ASP A 471 -19.86 -12.60 -13.69
C ASP A 471 -20.08 -14.13 -13.71
N ALA A 472 -20.91 -14.65 -12.81
CA ALA A 472 -21.35 -16.04 -12.80
C ALA A 472 -22.44 -16.38 -13.84
N GLY A 473 -22.86 -15.42 -14.68
CA GLY A 473 -23.94 -15.62 -15.66
C GLY A 473 -25.33 -15.76 -15.05
N LYS A 474 -25.56 -15.18 -13.87
CA LYS A 474 -26.84 -15.24 -13.12
C LYS A 474 -27.49 -13.84 -13.01
N PRO A 475 -27.87 -13.18 -14.14
CA PRO A 475 -28.28 -11.77 -14.16
C PRO A 475 -29.55 -11.48 -13.37
N GLN A 476 -30.51 -12.40 -13.29
CA GLN A 476 -31.72 -12.20 -12.50
C GLN A 476 -31.42 -12.07 -11.01
N GLN A 477 -30.50 -12.90 -10.47
CA GLN A 477 -30.07 -12.81 -9.08
C GLN A 477 -29.28 -11.52 -8.83
N ALA A 478 -28.46 -11.09 -9.79
CA ALA A 478 -27.75 -9.82 -9.72
C ALA A 478 -28.70 -8.62 -9.60
N ILE A 479 -29.76 -8.58 -10.43
CA ILE A 479 -30.81 -7.54 -10.41
C ILE A 479 -31.45 -7.42 -9.03
N GLU A 480 -31.76 -8.55 -8.38
CA GLU A 480 -32.32 -8.56 -7.03
C GLU A 480 -31.37 -7.93 -6.03
N GLN A 481 -30.07 -8.27 -6.10
CA GLN A 481 -29.08 -7.71 -5.19
C GLN A 481 -28.87 -6.21 -5.40
N PHE A 482 -28.81 -5.73 -6.64
CA PHE A 482 -28.70 -4.30 -6.93
C PHE A 482 -29.93 -3.51 -6.46
N LYS A 483 -31.14 -4.08 -6.57
CA LYS A 483 -32.35 -3.46 -6.01
C LYS A 483 -32.28 -3.34 -4.47
N LEU A 484 -31.74 -4.35 -3.79
CA LEU A 484 -31.49 -4.28 -2.35
C LEU A 484 -30.43 -3.23 -2.01
N ALA A 485 -29.35 -3.14 -2.78
CA ALA A 485 -28.33 -2.10 -2.59
C ALA A 485 -28.94 -0.68 -2.69
N ILE A 486 -29.76 -0.44 -3.71
CA ILE A 486 -30.47 0.84 -3.89
C ILE A 486 -31.45 1.12 -2.75
N LYS A 487 -32.16 0.07 -2.27
CA LYS A 487 -33.08 0.20 -1.12
C LYS A 487 -32.37 0.68 0.14
N TYR A 488 -31.19 0.14 0.45
CA TYR A 488 -30.43 0.50 1.64
C TYR A 488 -29.64 1.81 1.48
N LYS A 489 -29.20 2.13 0.26
CA LYS A 489 -28.47 3.37 -0.04
C LYS A 489 -28.92 3.97 -1.36
N PRO A 490 -29.98 4.81 -1.35
CA PRO A 490 -30.56 5.39 -2.58
C PRO A 490 -29.64 6.38 -3.32
N ASP A 491 -28.55 6.82 -2.70
CA ASP A 491 -27.55 7.72 -3.28
C ASP A 491 -26.29 6.97 -3.81
N LEU A 492 -26.35 5.64 -3.97
CA LEU A 492 -25.25 4.84 -4.49
C LEU A 492 -25.33 4.73 -6.02
N ALA A 493 -24.72 5.67 -6.74
CA ALA A 493 -24.72 5.71 -8.21
C ALA A 493 -24.24 4.40 -8.85
N GLN A 494 -23.27 3.71 -8.23
CA GLN A 494 -22.72 2.43 -8.71
C GLN A 494 -23.80 1.33 -8.76
N ALA A 495 -24.70 1.27 -7.78
CA ALA A 495 -25.76 0.28 -7.74
C ALA A 495 -26.78 0.50 -8.88
N TYR A 496 -27.15 1.75 -9.15
CA TYR A 496 -28.00 2.09 -10.31
C TYR A 496 -27.34 1.73 -11.64
N TYR A 497 -26.06 2.07 -11.78
CA TYR A 497 -25.29 1.73 -12.98
C TYR A 497 -25.23 0.22 -13.21
N ASN A 498 -24.90 -0.56 -12.18
CA ASN A 498 -24.80 -2.01 -12.29
C ASN A 498 -26.15 -2.67 -12.54
N LEU A 499 -27.24 -2.15 -11.93
CA LEU A 499 -28.60 -2.60 -12.23
C LEU A 499 -28.98 -2.35 -13.70
N ALA A 500 -28.67 -1.16 -14.20
CA ALA A 500 -28.91 -0.82 -15.60
C ALA A 500 -28.12 -1.75 -16.54
N HIS A 501 -26.87 -2.00 -16.23
CA HIS A 501 -26.01 -2.92 -16.99
C HIS A 501 -26.56 -4.36 -17.00
N ALA A 502 -27.02 -4.86 -15.85
CA ALA A 502 -27.65 -6.17 -15.73
C ALA A 502 -28.96 -6.26 -16.55
N LEU A 503 -29.78 -5.22 -16.52
CA LEU A 503 -31.03 -5.17 -17.31
C LEU A 503 -30.75 -5.13 -18.82
N ARG A 504 -29.71 -4.37 -19.23
CA ARG A 504 -29.29 -4.34 -20.63
C ARG A 504 -28.79 -5.70 -21.11
N SER A 505 -28.08 -6.47 -20.29
CA SER A 505 -27.62 -7.83 -20.62
C SER A 505 -28.78 -8.82 -20.77
N GLU A 506 -29.94 -8.53 -20.16
CA GLU A 506 -31.21 -9.25 -20.30
C GLU A 506 -32.12 -8.70 -21.43
N ASP A 507 -31.56 -7.86 -22.31
CA ASP A 507 -32.27 -7.16 -23.43
C ASP A 507 -33.41 -6.24 -22.97
N LYS A 508 -33.47 -5.87 -21.68
CA LYS A 508 -34.45 -4.92 -21.11
C LYS A 508 -33.91 -3.49 -21.22
N LYS A 509 -33.66 -3.06 -22.48
CA LYS A 509 -32.97 -1.80 -22.78
C LYS A 509 -33.73 -0.56 -22.31
N GLU A 510 -35.04 -0.52 -22.47
CA GLU A 510 -35.90 0.60 -22.06
C GLU A 510 -35.85 0.80 -20.53
N GLU A 511 -35.90 -0.30 -19.78
CA GLU A 511 -35.81 -0.24 -18.32
C GLU A 511 -34.39 0.18 -17.88
N SER A 512 -33.35 -0.31 -18.55
CA SER A 512 -31.96 0.03 -18.25
C SER A 512 -31.67 1.53 -18.39
N VAL A 513 -32.24 2.19 -19.43
CA VAL A 513 -32.13 3.64 -19.63
C VAL A 513 -32.58 4.40 -18.38
N SER A 514 -33.69 4.00 -17.76
CA SER A 514 -34.23 4.67 -16.59
C SER A 514 -33.23 4.63 -15.40
N TYR A 515 -32.57 3.50 -15.22
CA TYR A 515 -31.59 3.34 -14.13
C TYR A 515 -30.22 4.00 -14.45
N TYR A 516 -29.77 4.00 -15.72
CA TYR A 516 -28.62 4.81 -16.11
C TYR A 516 -28.87 6.31 -15.85
N MET A 517 -30.07 6.81 -16.18
CA MET A 517 -30.48 8.19 -15.88
C MET A 517 -30.44 8.48 -14.35
N GLN A 518 -30.85 7.53 -13.51
CA GLN A 518 -30.73 7.70 -12.07
C GLN A 518 -29.25 7.69 -11.63
N ALA A 519 -28.40 6.83 -12.19
CA ALA A 519 -26.98 6.80 -11.89
C ALA A 519 -26.30 8.16 -12.15
N VAL A 520 -26.57 8.77 -13.33
CA VAL A 520 -26.00 10.07 -13.70
C VAL A 520 -26.64 11.25 -12.94
N LYS A 521 -27.89 11.10 -12.49
CA LYS A 521 -28.54 12.06 -11.61
C LYS A 521 -27.89 12.11 -10.22
N VAL A 522 -27.58 10.92 -9.67
CA VAL A 522 -26.90 10.80 -8.37
C VAL A 522 -25.45 11.26 -8.47
N LYS A 523 -24.76 10.89 -9.56
CA LYS A 523 -23.36 11.24 -9.81
C LYS A 523 -23.20 11.83 -11.22
N PRO A 524 -23.31 13.18 -11.37
CA PRO A 524 -23.27 13.83 -12.68
C PRO A 524 -21.94 13.70 -13.44
N ASP A 525 -20.85 13.45 -12.76
CA ASP A 525 -19.50 13.22 -13.32
C ASP A 525 -19.19 11.75 -13.61
N TYR A 526 -20.22 10.87 -13.62
CA TYR A 526 -20.05 9.44 -13.88
C TYR A 526 -19.94 9.14 -15.38
N VAL A 527 -18.75 9.39 -15.95
CA VAL A 527 -18.47 9.25 -17.39
C VAL A 527 -18.93 7.91 -17.97
N LYS A 528 -18.66 6.79 -17.25
CA LYS A 528 -19.03 5.45 -17.70
C LYS A 528 -20.55 5.27 -17.82
N ALA A 529 -21.30 5.80 -16.86
CA ALA A 529 -22.76 5.73 -16.88
C ALA A 529 -23.36 6.58 -18.00
N TRP A 530 -22.83 7.77 -18.27
CA TRP A 530 -23.22 8.59 -19.42
C TRP A 530 -22.94 7.89 -20.75
N LEU A 531 -21.78 7.23 -20.89
CA LEU A 531 -21.40 6.52 -22.11
C LEU A 531 -22.35 5.35 -22.38
N ASP A 532 -22.60 4.50 -21.37
CA ASP A 532 -23.48 3.33 -21.53
C ASP A 532 -24.93 3.74 -21.71
N LEU A 533 -25.38 4.84 -21.08
CA LEU A 533 -26.70 5.46 -21.37
C LEU A 533 -26.80 5.86 -22.84
N ALA A 534 -25.80 6.59 -23.33
CA ALA A 534 -25.79 7.08 -24.72
C ALA A 534 -25.79 5.92 -25.72
N ILE A 535 -24.98 4.89 -25.50
CA ILE A 535 -24.94 3.68 -26.34
C ILE A 535 -26.32 2.99 -26.33
N THR A 536 -26.94 2.82 -25.15
CA THR A 536 -28.24 2.16 -25.04
C THR A 536 -29.35 2.95 -25.72
N LEU A 537 -29.36 4.28 -25.60
CA LEU A 537 -30.29 5.16 -26.31
C LEU A 537 -30.09 5.08 -27.82
N ASN A 538 -28.87 5.01 -28.31
CA ASN A 538 -28.54 4.83 -29.71
C ASN A 538 -29.04 3.48 -30.25
N GLU A 539 -28.88 2.39 -29.49
CA GLU A 539 -29.41 1.06 -29.83
C GLU A 539 -30.95 1.03 -29.90
N LEU A 540 -31.62 1.87 -29.10
CA LEU A 540 -33.07 2.05 -29.11
C LEU A 540 -33.58 3.00 -30.22
N GLY A 541 -32.69 3.55 -31.06
CA GLY A 541 -33.04 4.52 -32.08
C GLY A 541 -33.37 5.92 -31.56
N LYS A 542 -33.14 6.20 -30.27
CA LYS A 542 -33.39 7.52 -29.64
C LYS A 542 -32.20 8.43 -29.86
N TYR A 543 -31.89 8.75 -31.12
CA TYR A 543 -30.63 9.36 -31.53
C TYR A 543 -30.40 10.73 -30.92
N ASP A 544 -31.43 11.61 -30.84
CA ASP A 544 -31.24 12.96 -30.26
C ASP A 544 -30.83 12.89 -28.78
N GLN A 545 -31.48 12.00 -27.99
CA GLN A 545 -31.10 11.80 -26.59
C GLN A 545 -29.73 11.15 -26.44
N ALA A 546 -29.36 10.24 -27.36
CA ALA A 546 -28.02 9.64 -27.37
C ALA A 546 -26.92 10.70 -27.64
N ILE A 547 -27.18 11.59 -28.61
CA ILE A 547 -26.28 12.69 -28.95
C ILE A 547 -26.04 13.61 -27.74
N GLU A 548 -27.10 14.01 -27.03
CA GLU A 548 -26.98 14.81 -25.80
C GLU A 548 -26.14 14.09 -24.74
N ALA A 549 -26.36 12.81 -24.52
CA ALA A 549 -25.61 12.02 -23.55
C ALA A 549 -24.14 11.85 -23.96
N PHE A 550 -23.82 11.65 -25.25
CA PHE A 550 -22.43 11.64 -25.74
C PHE A 550 -21.75 12.98 -25.58
N HIS A 551 -22.44 14.09 -25.79
CA HIS A 551 -21.88 15.41 -25.49
C HIS A 551 -21.52 15.56 -24.01
N LYS A 552 -22.32 15.01 -23.09
CA LYS A 552 -21.97 14.98 -21.66
C LYS A 552 -20.71 14.16 -21.38
N VAL A 553 -20.53 13.02 -22.07
CA VAL A 553 -19.28 12.26 -21.99
C VAL A 553 -18.09 13.12 -22.44
N LEU A 554 -18.22 13.84 -23.55
CA LEU A 554 -17.15 14.65 -24.12
C LEU A 554 -16.88 15.95 -23.33
N GLU A 555 -17.89 16.52 -22.66
CA GLU A 555 -17.68 17.60 -21.69
C GLU A 555 -16.79 17.13 -20.52
N LEU A 556 -17.03 15.93 -20.02
CA LEU A 556 -16.29 15.35 -18.90
C LEU A 556 -14.91 14.79 -19.30
N ASN A 557 -14.83 14.23 -20.51
CA ASN A 557 -13.62 13.63 -21.08
C ASN A 557 -13.52 13.92 -22.59
N PRO A 558 -12.96 15.10 -22.99
CA PRO A 558 -12.89 15.52 -24.38
C PRO A 558 -12.11 14.59 -25.31
N GLY A 559 -11.22 13.77 -24.78
CA GLY A 559 -10.42 12.81 -25.57
C GLY A 559 -11.00 11.41 -25.65
N ASN A 560 -12.25 11.19 -25.27
CA ASN A 560 -12.84 9.87 -25.29
C ASN A 560 -13.17 9.42 -26.72
N VAL A 561 -12.25 8.67 -27.33
CA VAL A 561 -12.33 8.19 -28.71
C VAL A 561 -13.59 7.34 -28.96
N TYR A 562 -14.02 6.53 -27.98
CA TYR A 562 -15.24 5.73 -28.09
C TYR A 562 -16.49 6.63 -28.17
N ALA A 563 -16.55 7.68 -27.33
CA ALA A 563 -17.66 8.61 -27.36
C ALA A 563 -17.75 9.37 -28.71
N HIS A 564 -16.61 9.81 -29.26
CA HIS A 564 -16.57 10.40 -30.60
C HIS A 564 -17.06 9.44 -31.69
N GLY A 565 -16.62 8.18 -31.64
CA GLY A 565 -17.04 7.16 -32.60
C GLY A 565 -18.55 6.91 -32.57
N TYR A 566 -19.10 6.62 -31.40
CA TYR A 566 -20.54 6.39 -31.25
C TYR A 566 -21.38 7.65 -31.49
N LEU A 567 -20.89 8.84 -31.13
CA LEU A 567 -21.52 10.12 -31.47
C LEU A 567 -21.63 10.29 -33.00
N GLY A 568 -20.55 9.99 -33.72
CA GLY A 568 -20.56 10.01 -35.19
C GLY A 568 -21.59 9.08 -35.79
N LEU A 569 -21.76 7.87 -35.24
CA LEU A 569 -22.77 6.94 -35.66
C LEU A 569 -24.19 7.45 -35.36
N ALA A 570 -24.45 7.96 -34.17
CA ALA A 570 -25.72 8.53 -33.78
C ALA A 570 -26.10 9.75 -34.63
N LEU A 571 -25.16 10.66 -34.90
CA LEU A 571 -25.36 11.81 -35.78
C LEU A 571 -25.66 11.39 -37.21
N GLY A 572 -24.96 10.38 -37.75
CA GLY A 572 -25.21 9.81 -39.06
C GLY A 572 -26.60 9.17 -39.20
N ALA A 573 -27.08 8.48 -38.16
CA ALA A 573 -28.40 7.92 -38.05
C ALA A 573 -29.49 9.01 -37.92
N ALA A 574 -29.24 10.07 -37.18
CA ALA A 574 -30.10 11.25 -37.06
C ALA A 574 -30.12 12.14 -38.34
N GLY A 575 -29.31 11.82 -39.36
CA GLY A 575 -29.22 12.60 -40.59
C GLY A 575 -28.27 13.81 -40.56
N ARG A 576 -27.58 14.03 -39.45
CA ARG A 576 -26.58 15.13 -39.25
C ARG A 576 -25.22 14.71 -39.84
N THR A 577 -25.21 14.46 -41.16
CA THR A 577 -24.09 13.79 -41.86
C THR A 577 -22.76 14.56 -41.77
N ASP A 578 -22.80 15.90 -41.83
CA ASP A 578 -21.57 16.71 -41.76
C ASP A 578 -20.86 16.60 -40.40
N GLU A 579 -21.66 16.62 -39.34
CA GLU A 579 -21.14 16.47 -37.98
C GLU A 579 -20.62 15.03 -37.75
N ALA A 580 -21.35 14.03 -38.26
CA ALA A 580 -20.89 12.65 -38.22
C ALA A 580 -19.53 12.45 -38.87
N ILE A 581 -19.30 13.07 -40.04
CA ILE A 581 -17.99 13.02 -40.73
C ILE A 581 -16.89 13.66 -39.88
N GLN A 582 -17.15 14.77 -39.17
CA GLN A 582 -16.18 15.43 -38.30
C GLN A 582 -15.76 14.52 -37.14
N GLU A 583 -16.74 13.91 -36.48
CA GLU A 583 -16.50 13.02 -35.35
C GLU A 583 -15.70 11.77 -35.76
N ILE A 584 -16.06 11.14 -36.87
CA ILE A 584 -15.34 9.98 -37.41
C ILE A 584 -13.91 10.37 -37.83
N ARG A 585 -13.72 11.52 -38.45
CA ARG A 585 -12.36 12.01 -38.78
C ARG A 585 -11.50 12.25 -37.52
N PHE A 586 -12.10 12.71 -36.43
CA PHE A 586 -11.41 12.81 -35.15
C PHE A 586 -10.93 11.43 -34.68
N VAL A 587 -11.80 10.42 -34.69
CA VAL A 587 -11.41 9.04 -34.31
C VAL A 587 -10.25 8.56 -35.18
N LEU A 588 -10.32 8.74 -36.49
CA LEU A 588 -9.28 8.30 -37.43
C LEU A 588 -7.96 9.09 -37.27
N SER A 589 -8.00 10.32 -36.76
CA SER A 589 -6.78 11.06 -36.41
C SER A 589 -6.01 10.45 -35.24
N VAL A 590 -6.72 9.77 -34.32
CA VAL A 590 -6.17 9.10 -33.15
C VAL A 590 -5.88 7.62 -33.42
N LYS A 591 -6.75 6.98 -34.19
CA LYS A 591 -6.67 5.55 -34.58
C LYS A 591 -6.72 5.42 -36.10
N PRO A 592 -5.60 5.63 -36.81
CA PRO A 592 -5.57 5.64 -38.27
C PRO A 592 -5.68 4.23 -38.89
N ASP A 593 -5.71 3.18 -38.10
CA ASP A 593 -5.83 1.78 -38.49
C ASP A 593 -7.22 1.16 -38.20
N ASP A 594 -8.24 1.99 -37.95
CA ASP A 594 -9.61 1.55 -37.67
C ASP A 594 -10.41 1.38 -38.98
N SER A 595 -10.47 0.17 -39.52
CA SER A 595 -11.19 -0.15 -40.78
C SER A 595 -12.70 0.13 -40.70
N GLU A 596 -13.31 -0.09 -39.53
CA GLU A 596 -14.72 0.13 -39.30
C GLU A 596 -15.07 1.63 -39.39
N MET A 597 -14.26 2.49 -38.80
CA MET A 597 -14.46 3.94 -38.91
C MET A 597 -14.27 4.44 -40.34
N TYR A 598 -13.33 3.90 -41.12
CA TYR A 598 -13.22 4.21 -42.55
C TYR A 598 -14.45 3.74 -43.34
N ARG A 599 -15.03 2.60 -42.99
CA ARG A 599 -16.30 2.16 -43.58
C ARG A 599 -17.43 3.16 -43.36
N TYR A 600 -17.62 3.62 -42.12
CA TYR A 600 -18.63 4.62 -41.78
C TYR A 600 -18.34 5.97 -42.42
N LEU A 601 -17.08 6.40 -42.48
CA LEU A 601 -16.67 7.60 -43.18
C LEU A 601 -17.10 7.53 -44.66
N GLY A 602 -16.85 6.39 -45.32
CA GLY A 602 -17.26 6.15 -46.69
C GLY A 602 -18.78 6.24 -46.86
N ILE A 603 -19.54 5.62 -45.97
CA ILE A 603 -21.01 5.65 -45.98
C ILE A 603 -21.54 7.10 -45.85
N PHE A 604 -21.01 7.88 -44.95
CA PHE A 604 -21.45 9.25 -44.73
C PHE A 604 -21.03 10.19 -45.86
N LEU A 605 -19.83 10.00 -46.43
CA LEU A 605 -19.38 10.76 -47.62
C LEU A 605 -20.22 10.43 -48.83
N GLU A 606 -20.59 9.17 -49.04
CA GLU A 606 -21.49 8.75 -50.11
C GLU A 606 -22.89 9.37 -49.96
N LYS A 607 -23.46 9.38 -48.73
CA LYS A 607 -24.73 10.02 -48.41
C LYS A 607 -24.69 11.54 -48.68
N LYS A 608 -23.54 12.18 -48.54
CA LYS A 608 -23.31 13.58 -48.86
C LYS A 608 -23.06 13.84 -50.34
N GLY A 609 -22.94 12.80 -51.16
CA GLY A 609 -22.64 12.91 -52.60
C GLY A 609 -21.15 13.03 -52.94
N GLN A 610 -20.27 12.93 -51.95
CA GLN A 610 -18.82 12.97 -52.12
C GLN A 610 -18.25 11.61 -52.50
N ILE A 611 -18.64 11.11 -53.69
CA ILE A 611 -18.37 9.73 -54.13
C ILE A 611 -16.90 9.42 -54.22
N ASP A 612 -16.06 10.34 -54.70
CA ASP A 612 -14.61 10.12 -54.83
C ASP A 612 -13.90 9.94 -53.49
N GLU A 613 -14.30 10.73 -52.48
CA GLU A 613 -13.78 10.61 -51.13
C GLU A 613 -14.28 9.32 -50.44
N ALA A 614 -15.54 8.93 -50.69
CA ALA A 614 -16.13 7.67 -50.21
C ALA A 614 -15.34 6.46 -50.75
N ILE A 615 -15.04 6.45 -52.05
CA ILE A 615 -14.22 5.40 -52.68
C ILE A 615 -12.84 5.31 -52.02
N LYS A 616 -12.20 6.45 -51.74
CA LYS A 616 -10.92 6.46 -51.03
C LYS A 616 -11.05 5.85 -49.63
N ALA A 617 -12.07 6.24 -48.86
CA ALA A 617 -12.31 5.71 -47.53
C ALA A 617 -12.54 4.18 -47.55
N TYR A 618 -13.39 3.68 -48.46
CA TYR A 618 -13.63 2.24 -48.60
C TYR A 618 -12.35 1.47 -49.01
N ARG A 619 -11.52 2.03 -49.88
CA ARG A 619 -10.22 1.44 -50.25
C ARG A 619 -9.30 1.35 -49.06
N THR A 620 -9.20 2.41 -48.26
CA THR A 620 -8.41 2.40 -47.04
C THR A 620 -8.90 1.36 -46.04
N ALA A 621 -10.21 1.25 -45.84
CA ALA A 621 -10.79 0.20 -44.99
C ALA A 621 -10.36 -1.20 -45.48
N LEU A 622 -10.41 -1.48 -46.79
CA LEU A 622 -10.00 -2.78 -47.37
C LEU A 622 -8.46 -2.97 -47.36
N GLN A 623 -7.68 -1.91 -47.33
CA GLN A 623 -6.23 -2.03 -47.13
C GLN A 623 -5.88 -2.47 -45.71
N ILE A 624 -6.66 -1.97 -44.72
CA ILE A 624 -6.51 -2.34 -43.29
C ILE A 624 -7.06 -3.74 -43.05
N ASN A 625 -8.27 -4.03 -43.54
CA ASN A 625 -8.93 -5.32 -43.41
C ASN A 625 -9.46 -5.81 -44.78
N PRO A 626 -8.68 -6.63 -45.53
CA PRO A 626 -9.04 -7.08 -46.87
C PRO A 626 -10.25 -8.01 -46.92
N ASP A 627 -10.63 -8.63 -45.82
CA ASP A 627 -11.69 -9.68 -45.80
C ASP A 627 -13.10 -9.12 -45.57
N GLU A 628 -13.26 -7.79 -45.43
CA GLU A 628 -14.56 -7.13 -45.22
C GLU A 628 -15.43 -7.15 -46.50
N LYS A 629 -16.23 -8.19 -46.65
CA LYS A 629 -17.12 -8.39 -47.83
C LYS A 629 -18.11 -7.24 -48.01
N ASP A 630 -18.62 -6.66 -46.91
CA ASP A 630 -19.60 -5.56 -46.98
C ASP A 630 -18.95 -4.27 -47.49
N VAL A 631 -17.73 -3.96 -47.07
CA VAL A 631 -16.99 -2.80 -47.58
C VAL A 631 -16.67 -2.97 -49.07
N ARG A 632 -16.38 -4.19 -49.52
CA ARG A 632 -16.14 -4.46 -50.95
C ARG A 632 -17.41 -4.20 -51.78
N ARG A 633 -18.57 -4.63 -51.28
CA ARG A 633 -19.87 -4.33 -51.94
C ARG A 633 -20.16 -2.84 -52.00
N LEU A 634 -19.88 -2.12 -50.90
CA LEU A 634 -20.06 -0.65 -50.85
C LEU A 634 -19.11 0.03 -51.84
N LEU A 635 -17.87 -0.38 -51.93
CA LEU A 635 -16.90 0.13 -52.91
C LEU A 635 -17.38 -0.10 -54.34
N ASP A 636 -17.81 -1.31 -54.68
CA ASP A 636 -18.31 -1.64 -56.03
C ASP A 636 -19.55 -0.79 -56.39
N ALA A 637 -20.44 -0.57 -55.44
CA ALA A 637 -21.62 0.29 -55.63
C ALA A 637 -21.23 1.76 -55.85
N ALA A 638 -20.27 2.27 -55.08
CA ALA A 638 -19.77 3.63 -55.22
C ALA A 638 -19.03 3.83 -56.55
N LEU A 639 -18.24 2.86 -57.02
CA LEU A 639 -17.61 2.88 -58.34
C LEU A 639 -18.61 2.89 -59.51
N LYS A 640 -19.73 2.17 -59.38
CA LYS A 640 -20.81 2.21 -60.39
C LYS A 640 -21.46 3.59 -60.45
N LYS A 641 -21.74 4.21 -59.29
CA LYS A 641 -22.29 5.57 -59.21
C LYS A 641 -21.33 6.60 -59.82
N GLN A 642 -20.04 6.51 -59.55
CA GLN A 642 -19.03 7.37 -60.14
C GLN A 642 -19.02 7.32 -61.67
N LYS A 643 -19.07 6.08 -62.25
CA LYS A 643 -19.09 5.88 -63.70
C LYS A 643 -20.38 6.43 -64.32
N SER A 644 -21.54 6.28 -63.67
CA SER A 644 -22.81 6.84 -64.14
C SER A 644 -22.84 8.35 -64.14
N ALA A 645 -22.17 8.99 -63.16
CA ALA A 645 -22.06 10.43 -63.08
C ALA A 645 -21.04 11.03 -64.09
N ALA A 646 -20.02 10.24 -64.48
CA ALA A 646 -19.00 10.64 -65.45
C ALA A 646 -19.41 10.40 -66.92
N GLY A 647 -20.52 9.66 -67.16
CA GLY A 647 -21.08 9.35 -68.47
C GLY A 647 -22.27 10.24 -68.85
N GLN A 648 -22.67 11.16 -67.96
CA GLN A 648 -23.58 12.27 -68.22
C GLN A 648 -22.79 13.59 -68.42
#